data_a7509a4882e9f8300830a47c8ccd5ad1
#
_entry.id   a7509a4882e9f8300830a47c8ccd5ad1
#
_cell.length_a   1.000
_cell.length_b   1.000
_cell.length_c   1.000
_cell.angle_alpha   90.00
_cell.angle_beta   90.00
_cell.angle_gamma   90.00
#
_symmetry.space_group_name_H-M   'P 1'
#
loop_
_entity.id
_entity.type
_entity.pdbx_description
1 polymer ?
#
loop_
_entity_poly.entity_id
_entity_poly.type
_entity_poly.pdbx_seq_one_letter_code
_entity_poly.pdbx_strand_id
1 'polypeptide(L)'
;MERVMVSAVTGVISPLLRKLTALLEKKYKLSKDVKKEITSLKDEMSSMSALLVTLSRTEELDEQQKDWRDKVRELSYGMEDCIDIFMNDLDSADAKAGLLGGLKKLKAHYKIANRIEELKAKVLEASDRHNRYKLDEHVGSSRGPEAIDPRVQALYTEASSLVGIDRPKDKLIELLMMEENAPQLHVVSVVGFGGMGKTTLAKQVHDKIKSQFDCTAFVSVSQNPNLVKVLSDILSGVWGQVPSFLNEERQLIDKLREVLQNKRYLIVIDDIWTMEAWNIIKCSLMENNHGSRVITTTRIEDVAQACSCSHGHVYKIKPLNDLDSRRLFHRRIFHSEDACPEKLMNVSDGILKKCQGVPLAILSVASLLANHKEVNSKYFWEMIQNYLSLQLEGNPALQWMRHVLNLGYSYLSLDLKTCMLYLGIFPEDSEIRKDDLVKRWVAEGFVGLEEMAESYFSELINKNMIQIARFDDCGNVMSCRVHDLMLDFIIQKSTEENFFTVTKESPVIHDPHTMKGSMEVRRLSLQLRNTECNHVLGNIALAQVRSFNFWGPGQCMPSLSRFQLVRVLHLDVYDSKEEQYDLPSVRSLFLLTYLRIRGLKCDELLKQLQTLKHLKSLEIVGGGNRGELDVRYLPSMLWHLIVPKNLTLFGEIGRMEALRTLHQPFIIHVEILKGLGNLKNLRELKLNLFGFSDFEDALLPSLCRLDSLRSLTTDGYTLGYDCLACWIPPPRHLHRLCVLNCPFSVVPDWIVQLENLKSLEMQLVSLPRVGVEVLASLTSLVHLILRVKGNVRDHATEDVVVVVRGAMFPNLKNLVFAYEVPCLTFEAGAMPRLQNLTIECCAQAVGQADAVLDGIEHLGSLRACKVHIYKWANLFRESFGRFAAVAQGGEHVFQEEAPHMQVQSLRAAVSKAINKHPGNPSVTIVTF
;
A
#
# COMPACT_ATOMS: atom_id res chain seq x y z
N MET A 1 16.02 9.32 25.41
CA MET A 1 14.65 8.81 25.21
C MET A 1 13.66 9.87 24.68
N GLU A 2 13.95 11.15 24.66
CA GLU A 2 12.95 12.21 24.58
C GLU A 2 13.03 13.23 23.42
N ARG A 3 14.00 13.13 22.50
CA ARG A 3 13.98 13.90 21.23
C ARG A 3 12.73 13.70 20.36
N VAL A 4 11.82 12.87 20.81
CA VAL A 4 10.67 12.34 20.07
C VAL A 4 9.38 13.06 20.39
N MET A 5 9.31 13.69 21.54
CA MET A 5 8.04 14.10 22.16
C MET A 5 7.39 15.37 21.59
N VAL A 6 7.90 15.94 20.51
CA VAL A 6 7.40 17.22 19.95
C VAL A 6 6.70 17.03 18.61
N SER A 7 6.78 15.84 18.00
CA SER A 7 6.26 15.58 16.64
C SER A 7 4.74 15.67 16.55
N ALA A 8 4.02 15.16 17.54
CA ALA A 8 2.55 15.24 17.57
C ALA A 8 2.04 16.69 17.66
N VAL A 9 2.75 17.54 18.37
CA VAL A 9 2.36 18.97 18.53
C VAL A 9 2.61 19.75 17.25
N THR A 10 3.75 19.55 16.61
CA THR A 10 4.07 20.24 15.34
C THR A 10 3.18 19.78 14.21
N GLY A 11 2.78 18.50 14.18
CA GLY A 11 1.78 17.97 13.24
C GLY A 11 0.41 18.65 13.35
N VAL A 12 0.10 19.32 14.46
CA VAL A 12 -1.12 20.10 14.67
C VAL A 12 -0.93 21.57 14.36
N ILE A 13 0.21 22.15 14.74
CA ILE A 13 0.46 23.60 14.58
C ILE A 13 0.60 23.97 13.11
N SER A 14 1.24 23.16 12.27
CA SER A 14 1.41 23.45 10.84
C SER A 14 0.07 23.56 10.09
N PRO A 15 -0.90 22.66 10.25
CA PRO A 15 -2.25 22.84 9.72
C PRO A 15 -2.96 24.10 10.25
N LEU A 16 -2.84 24.36 11.56
CA LEU A 16 -3.42 25.54 12.20
C LEU A 16 -2.90 26.83 11.59
N LEU A 17 -1.59 26.98 11.44
CA LEU A 17 -0.97 28.18 10.84
C LEU A 17 -1.42 28.40 9.39
N ARG A 18 -1.58 27.33 8.59
CA ARG A 18 -2.16 27.43 7.24
C ARG A 18 -3.59 27.95 7.27
N LYS A 19 -4.42 27.46 8.19
CA LYS A 19 -5.82 27.90 8.34
C LYS A 19 -5.93 29.34 8.82
N LEU A 20 -5.12 29.74 9.79
CA LEU A 20 -5.04 31.13 10.24
C LEU A 20 -4.66 32.06 9.09
N THR A 21 -3.73 31.65 8.24
CA THR A 21 -3.35 32.40 7.03
C THR A 21 -4.50 32.50 6.06
N ALA A 22 -5.21 31.42 5.78
CA ALA A 22 -6.37 31.41 4.90
C ALA A 22 -7.52 32.30 5.40
N LEU A 23 -7.74 32.38 6.73
CA LEU A 23 -8.72 33.29 7.34
C LEU A 23 -8.41 34.76 7.10
N LEU A 24 -7.14 35.12 7.03
CA LEU A 24 -6.71 36.49 6.77
C LEU A 24 -6.94 36.94 5.31
N GLU A 25 -7.20 35.99 4.42
CA GLU A 25 -7.52 36.28 3.02
C GLU A 25 -8.82 37.07 2.87
N LYS A 26 -8.95 37.81 1.77
CA LYS A 26 -10.09 38.71 1.49
C LYS A 26 -11.45 38.00 1.45
N LYS A 27 -11.46 36.70 1.22
CA LYS A 27 -12.69 35.89 1.08
C LYS A 27 -13.65 36.01 2.28
N TYR A 28 -13.13 36.07 3.51
CA TYR A 28 -13.93 35.98 4.73
C TYR A 28 -14.43 37.32 5.29
N LYS A 29 -14.09 38.46 4.69
CA LYS A 29 -14.57 39.83 5.05
C LYS A 29 -14.59 40.10 6.57
N LEU A 30 -13.54 39.66 7.29
CA LEU A 30 -13.40 39.87 8.71
C LEU A 30 -13.21 41.36 9.04
N SER A 31 -13.68 41.80 10.21
CA SER A 31 -13.43 43.16 10.73
C SER A 31 -11.93 43.39 10.94
N LYS A 32 -11.52 44.65 10.95
CA LYS A 32 -10.11 45.01 11.19
C LYS A 32 -9.58 44.49 12.53
N ASP A 33 -10.40 44.57 13.59
CA ASP A 33 -10.02 44.13 14.93
C ASP A 33 -9.84 42.61 14.98
N VAL A 34 -10.76 41.82 14.41
CA VAL A 34 -10.65 40.35 14.35
C VAL A 34 -9.42 39.95 13.52
N LYS A 35 -9.12 40.64 12.41
CA LYS A 35 -7.90 40.39 11.64
C LYS A 35 -6.63 40.64 12.45
N LYS A 36 -6.59 41.69 13.23
CA LYS A 36 -5.46 42.03 14.10
C LYS A 36 -5.25 40.93 15.14
N GLU A 37 -6.34 40.47 15.77
CA GLU A 37 -6.28 39.39 16.75
C GLU A 37 -5.82 38.06 16.15
N ILE A 38 -6.32 37.71 14.97
CA ILE A 38 -5.88 36.48 14.24
C ILE A 38 -4.39 36.59 13.86
N THR A 39 -3.92 37.77 13.44
CA THR A 39 -2.50 37.97 13.11
C THR A 39 -1.65 37.81 14.36
N SER A 40 -2.00 38.44 15.48
CA SER A 40 -1.30 38.27 16.75
C SER A 40 -1.28 36.81 17.21
N LEU A 41 -2.39 36.09 17.08
CA LEU A 41 -2.47 34.68 17.44
C LEU A 41 -1.58 33.81 16.54
N LYS A 42 -1.54 34.09 15.23
CA LYS A 42 -0.67 33.43 14.28
C LYS A 42 0.81 33.63 14.62
N ASP A 43 1.20 34.86 14.95
CA ASP A 43 2.59 35.20 15.26
C ASP A 43 3.03 34.48 16.54
N GLU A 44 2.19 34.46 17.59
CA GLU A 44 2.45 33.73 18.82
C GLU A 44 2.58 32.23 18.61
N MET A 45 1.66 31.62 17.83
CA MET A 45 1.72 30.22 17.50
C MET A 45 2.94 29.85 16.62
N SER A 46 3.39 30.80 15.80
CA SER A 46 4.63 30.63 15.04
C SER A 46 5.85 30.60 15.93
N SER A 47 5.89 31.48 16.96
CA SER A 47 6.94 31.53 17.97
C SER A 47 6.95 30.24 18.80
N MET A 48 5.79 29.77 19.25
CA MET A 48 5.67 28.48 19.96
C MET A 48 6.13 27.29 19.09
N SER A 49 5.82 27.32 17.80
CA SER A 49 6.28 26.30 16.87
C SER A 49 7.81 26.28 16.76
N ALA A 50 8.44 27.45 16.69
CA ALA A 50 9.90 27.56 16.66
C ALA A 50 10.55 27.02 17.96
N LEU A 51 9.95 27.33 19.11
CA LEU A 51 10.38 26.80 20.40
C LEU A 51 10.25 25.28 20.48
N LEU A 52 9.14 24.72 20.03
CA LEU A 52 8.94 23.28 19.96
C LEU A 52 9.97 22.60 19.04
N VAL A 53 10.32 23.21 17.91
CA VAL A 53 11.40 22.74 17.04
C VAL A 53 12.74 22.74 17.80
N THR A 54 12.99 23.74 18.61
CA THR A 54 14.20 23.82 19.45
C THR A 54 14.18 22.74 20.54
N LEU A 55 13.07 22.60 21.27
CA LEU A 55 12.89 21.54 22.27
C LEU A 55 12.98 20.12 21.65
N SER A 56 12.60 19.94 20.39
CA SER A 56 12.76 18.65 19.72
C SER A 56 14.21 18.21 19.53
N ARG A 57 15.17 19.09 19.75
CA ARG A 57 16.61 18.83 19.65
C ARG A 57 17.25 18.52 21.00
N THR A 58 16.55 18.76 22.11
CA THR A 58 17.01 18.41 23.46
C THR A 58 16.85 16.91 23.72
N GLU A 59 17.74 16.34 24.51
CA GLU A 59 17.78 14.90 24.73
C GLU A 59 16.70 14.42 25.69
N GLU A 60 16.32 15.24 26.68
CA GLU A 60 15.25 14.92 27.63
C GLU A 60 14.45 16.20 27.94
N LEU A 61 13.12 16.09 27.89
CA LEU A 61 12.21 17.11 28.38
C LEU A 61 11.92 16.83 29.85
N ASP A 62 12.08 17.85 30.69
CA ASP A 62 11.62 17.79 32.07
C ASP A 62 10.08 17.77 32.15
N GLU A 63 9.53 17.49 33.34
CA GLU A 63 8.08 17.37 33.53
C GLU A 63 7.33 18.70 33.23
N GLN A 64 7.98 19.85 33.41
CA GLN A 64 7.38 21.15 33.12
C GLN A 64 7.35 21.44 31.62
N GLN A 65 8.40 21.02 30.90
CA GLN A 65 8.47 21.10 29.45
C GLN A 65 7.42 20.18 28.81
N LYS A 66 7.23 18.99 29.38
CA LYS A 66 6.18 18.04 28.93
C LYS A 66 4.77 18.64 29.14
N ASP A 67 4.48 19.17 30.34
CA ASP A 67 3.19 19.79 30.62
C ASP A 67 2.91 20.99 29.70
N TRP A 68 3.93 21.85 29.50
CA TRP A 68 3.83 22.97 28.57
C TRP A 68 3.56 22.52 27.14
N ARG A 69 4.31 21.55 26.63
CA ARG A 69 4.10 20.94 25.30
C ARG A 69 2.68 20.43 25.13
N ASP A 70 2.16 19.67 26.10
CA ASP A 70 0.84 19.07 26.04
C ASP A 70 -0.26 20.14 26.05
N LYS A 71 -0.08 21.20 26.82
CA LYS A 71 -0.98 22.36 26.82
C LYS A 71 -0.99 23.08 25.46
N VAL A 72 0.19 23.32 24.87
CA VAL A 72 0.29 23.93 23.53
C VAL A 72 -0.39 23.05 22.47
N ARG A 73 -0.26 21.72 22.56
CA ARG A 73 -0.95 20.79 21.68
C ARG A 73 -2.47 20.93 21.79
N GLU A 74 -3.01 20.86 22.99
CA GLU A 74 -4.47 20.96 23.21
C GLU A 74 -5.03 22.33 22.81
N LEU A 75 -4.30 23.39 23.07
CA LEU A 75 -4.64 24.73 22.57
C LEU A 75 -4.69 24.76 21.03
N SER A 76 -3.69 24.17 20.38
CA SER A 76 -3.62 24.11 18.91
C SER A 76 -4.81 23.35 18.33
N TYR A 77 -5.19 22.22 18.93
CA TYR A 77 -6.41 21.49 18.53
C TYR A 77 -7.67 22.34 18.75
N GLY A 78 -7.83 22.94 19.91
CA GLY A 78 -8.99 23.79 20.23
C GLY A 78 -9.14 24.98 19.29
N MET A 79 -8.01 25.61 18.89
CA MET A 79 -8.00 26.69 17.90
C MET A 79 -8.41 26.21 16.52
N GLU A 80 -7.83 25.10 16.07
CA GLU A 80 -8.13 24.54 14.76
C GLU A 80 -9.60 24.14 14.64
N ASP A 81 -10.18 23.51 15.67
CA ASP A 81 -11.59 23.14 15.73
C ASP A 81 -12.50 24.38 15.69
N CYS A 82 -12.12 25.43 16.42
CA CYS A 82 -12.85 26.69 16.42
C CYS A 82 -12.88 27.33 15.03
N ILE A 83 -11.75 27.35 14.34
CA ILE A 83 -11.61 27.89 12.98
C ILE A 83 -12.47 27.09 12.00
N ASP A 84 -12.42 25.75 12.07
CA ASP A 84 -13.18 24.88 11.17
C ASP A 84 -14.70 25.07 11.35
N ILE A 85 -15.16 25.16 12.58
CA ILE A 85 -16.58 25.44 12.89
C ILE A 85 -16.99 26.81 12.32
N PHE A 86 -16.16 27.83 12.54
CA PHE A 86 -16.44 29.16 12.03
C PHE A 86 -16.50 29.23 10.50
N MET A 87 -15.54 28.60 9.83
CA MET A 87 -15.53 28.53 8.36
C MET A 87 -16.78 27.85 7.83
N ASN A 88 -17.20 26.75 8.46
CA ASN A 88 -18.44 26.04 8.10
C ASN A 88 -19.70 26.88 8.36
N ASP A 89 -19.75 27.62 9.49
CA ASP A 89 -20.89 28.49 9.81
C ASP A 89 -21.01 29.63 8.78
N LEU A 90 -19.90 30.20 8.31
CA LEU A 90 -19.88 31.21 7.26
C LEU A 90 -20.34 30.66 5.90
N ASP A 91 -19.77 29.55 5.47
CA ASP A 91 -20.16 28.90 4.20
C ASP A 91 -21.63 28.48 4.19
N SER A 92 -22.16 28.07 5.35
CA SER A 92 -23.56 27.75 5.55
C SER A 92 -24.48 28.98 5.56
N ALA A 93 -23.98 30.13 5.98
CA ALA A 93 -24.70 31.40 5.96
C ALA A 93 -24.72 32.01 4.55
N ASP A 94 -23.65 31.85 3.77
CA ASP A 94 -23.57 32.30 2.37
C ASP A 94 -24.52 31.55 1.44
N ALA A 95 -24.78 30.26 1.75
CA ALA A 95 -25.74 29.44 1.00
C ALA A 95 -27.23 29.86 1.21
N LYS A 96 -27.51 30.69 2.24
CA LYS A 96 -28.86 31.17 2.56
C LYS A 96 -28.99 32.64 2.16
N ALA A 97 -29.63 32.91 1.04
CA ALA A 97 -29.86 34.28 0.58
C ALA A 97 -30.84 35.03 1.50
N GLY A 98 -30.58 36.33 1.78
CA GLY A 98 -31.50 37.26 2.48
C GLY A 98 -31.11 37.61 3.92
N LEU A 99 -31.99 38.29 4.64
CA LEU A 99 -31.81 38.79 6.02
C LEU A 99 -31.39 37.71 7.05
N LEU A 100 -31.89 36.51 6.89
CA LEU A 100 -31.54 35.37 7.75
C LEU A 100 -30.05 34.92 7.59
N GLY A 101 -29.50 34.99 6.38
CA GLY A 101 -28.08 34.74 6.11
C GLY A 101 -27.20 35.80 6.76
N GLY A 102 -27.60 37.09 6.68
CA GLY A 102 -26.89 38.22 7.30
C GLY A 102 -26.81 38.11 8.83
N LEU A 103 -27.91 37.78 9.50
CA LEU A 103 -27.96 37.58 10.94
C LEU A 103 -27.10 36.39 11.41
N LYS A 104 -27.09 35.32 10.65
CA LYS A 104 -26.21 34.16 10.94
C LYS A 104 -24.74 34.51 10.81
N LYS A 105 -24.36 35.27 9.79
CA LYS A 105 -22.99 35.76 9.63
C LYS A 105 -22.56 36.62 10.79
N LEU A 106 -23.39 37.59 11.19
CA LEU A 106 -23.09 38.44 12.36
C LEU A 106 -22.91 37.61 13.63
N LYS A 107 -23.78 36.63 13.86
CA LYS A 107 -23.65 35.72 15.03
C LYS A 107 -22.36 34.88 14.95
N ALA A 108 -22.00 34.36 13.77
CA ALA A 108 -20.75 33.60 13.59
C ALA A 108 -19.51 34.51 13.83
N HIS A 109 -19.51 35.75 13.29
CA HIS A 109 -18.44 36.70 13.52
C HIS A 109 -18.30 37.09 14.99
N TYR A 110 -19.38 37.30 15.70
CA TYR A 110 -19.36 37.61 17.12
C TYR A 110 -18.82 36.43 17.96
N LYS A 111 -19.30 35.23 17.65
CA LYS A 111 -18.87 34.00 18.32
C LYS A 111 -17.39 33.71 18.12
N ILE A 112 -16.85 33.89 16.90
CA ILE A 112 -15.42 33.70 16.64
C ILE A 112 -14.56 34.78 17.34
N ALA A 113 -15.02 36.05 17.35
CA ALA A 113 -14.28 37.13 18.00
C ALA A 113 -14.05 36.84 19.50
N ASN A 114 -15.11 36.48 20.20
CA ASN A 114 -15.05 36.11 21.61
C ASN A 114 -14.16 34.88 21.84
N ARG A 115 -14.27 33.87 20.94
CA ARG A 115 -13.47 32.67 21.10
C ARG A 115 -11.99 32.88 20.80
N ILE A 116 -11.66 33.74 19.83
CA ILE A 116 -10.26 34.13 19.53
C ILE A 116 -9.65 34.86 20.73
N GLU A 117 -10.43 35.75 21.38
CA GLU A 117 -9.95 36.50 22.58
C GLU A 117 -9.66 35.51 23.73
N GLU A 118 -10.56 34.56 23.98
CA GLU A 118 -10.36 33.52 25.00
C GLU A 118 -9.11 32.64 24.67
N LEU A 119 -8.98 32.23 23.43
CA LEU A 119 -7.85 31.41 22.98
C LEU A 119 -6.53 32.19 23.08
N LYS A 120 -6.54 33.46 22.70
CA LYS A 120 -5.39 34.36 22.84
C LYS A 120 -4.92 34.48 24.28
N ALA A 121 -5.86 34.67 25.22
CA ALA A 121 -5.54 34.72 26.65
C ALA A 121 -4.84 33.42 27.11
N LYS A 122 -5.34 32.26 26.70
CA LYS A 122 -4.72 30.96 27.02
C LYS A 122 -3.34 30.78 26.39
N VAL A 123 -3.14 31.27 25.15
CA VAL A 123 -1.86 31.24 24.46
C VAL A 123 -0.84 32.11 25.16
N LEU A 124 -1.23 33.33 25.52
CA LEU A 124 -0.36 34.25 26.27
C LEU A 124 0.00 33.69 27.65
N GLU A 125 -0.94 33.05 28.34
CA GLU A 125 -0.65 32.35 29.60
C GLU A 125 0.36 31.23 29.43
N ALA A 126 0.25 30.43 28.32
CA ALA A 126 1.21 29.38 28.01
C ALA A 126 2.60 29.93 27.65
N SER A 127 2.66 31.08 26.94
CA SER A 127 3.89 31.80 26.61
C SER A 127 4.55 32.38 27.86
N ASP A 128 3.77 33.02 28.74
CA ASP A 128 4.27 33.58 30.00
C ASP A 128 4.81 32.52 30.97
N ARG A 129 4.21 31.32 30.97
CA ARG A 129 4.73 30.18 31.74
C ARG A 129 6.07 29.73 31.20
N HIS A 130 6.23 29.66 29.87
CA HIS A 130 7.51 29.34 29.23
C HIS A 130 8.62 30.33 29.66
N ASN A 131 8.34 31.63 29.57
CA ASN A 131 9.27 32.71 29.95
C ASN A 131 9.66 32.68 31.42
N ARG A 132 8.71 32.38 32.32
CA ARG A 132 8.95 32.28 33.77
C ARG A 132 9.87 31.16 34.17
N TYR A 133 9.82 30.06 33.45
CA TYR A 133 10.59 28.84 33.76
C TYR A 133 11.92 28.74 32.99
N LYS A 134 12.29 29.78 32.18
CA LYS A 134 13.56 29.84 31.42
C LYS A 134 13.92 28.51 30.71
N LEU A 135 12.99 28.00 29.91
CA LEU A 135 13.15 26.68 29.23
C LEU A 135 14.24 26.66 28.17
N ASP A 136 14.99 27.74 27.95
CA ASP A 136 15.90 27.95 26.83
C ASP A 136 17.41 27.73 27.12
N GLU A 137 17.82 27.36 28.33
CA GLU A 137 19.24 27.49 28.75
C GLU A 137 20.21 26.43 28.21
N HIS A 138 19.82 25.51 27.31
CA HIS A 138 20.79 24.58 26.72
C HIS A 138 20.54 24.32 25.23
N VAL A 139 21.08 25.16 24.34
CA VAL A 139 21.04 24.89 22.88
C VAL A 139 22.42 25.07 22.24
N GLY A 140 23.05 23.93 21.92
CA GLY A 140 24.18 23.85 21.00
C GLY A 140 23.66 23.61 19.55
N SER A 141 24.17 24.39 18.64
CA SER A 141 23.73 24.48 17.24
C SER A 141 24.06 23.26 16.37
N SER A 142 23.08 22.73 15.61
CA SER A 142 23.38 22.03 14.35
C SER A 142 22.24 22.14 13.34
N ARG A 143 22.59 22.41 12.09
CA ARG A 143 21.72 22.65 10.93
C ARG A 143 21.16 21.35 10.37
N GLY A 144 19.88 21.33 9.96
CA GLY A 144 19.22 20.21 9.34
C GLY A 144 19.44 20.14 7.80
N PRO A 145 19.19 19.00 7.18
CA PRO A 145 19.36 18.81 5.75
C PRO A 145 18.05 18.69 4.96
N GLU A 146 17.98 19.37 3.85
CA GLU A 146 17.12 19.05 2.69
C GLU A 146 17.97 18.36 1.63
N ALA A 147 17.55 17.22 1.11
CA ALA A 147 17.78 16.78 -0.27
C ALA A 147 17.12 15.44 -0.58
N ILE A 148 16.53 15.36 -1.75
CA ILE A 148 15.97 14.16 -2.37
C ILE A 148 17.11 13.18 -2.68
N ASP A 149 17.05 11.94 -2.16
CA ASP A 149 18.06 10.92 -2.42
C ASP A 149 17.80 10.21 -3.77
N PRO A 150 18.70 10.29 -4.76
CA PRO A 150 18.56 9.61 -6.05
C PRO A 150 18.73 8.09 -5.99
N ARG A 151 18.98 7.51 -4.82
CA ARG A 151 19.30 6.09 -4.62
C ARG A 151 18.10 5.17 -4.38
N VAL A 152 16.88 5.65 -4.66
CA VAL A 152 15.65 4.83 -4.59
C VAL A 152 15.77 3.49 -5.34
N GLN A 153 16.57 3.44 -6.40
CA GLN A 153 16.81 2.20 -7.17
C GLN A 153 17.57 1.10 -6.39
N ALA A 154 18.34 1.46 -5.35
CA ALA A 154 19.08 0.49 -4.54
C ALA A 154 18.20 -0.35 -3.59
N LEU A 155 16.97 0.09 -3.33
CA LEU A 155 15.99 -0.63 -2.49
C LEU A 155 15.41 -1.89 -3.15
N TYR A 156 15.64 -2.08 -4.44
CA TYR A 156 15.08 -3.19 -5.22
C TYR A 156 16.06 -4.35 -5.40
N THR A 157 17.05 -4.48 -4.53
CA THR A 157 18.09 -5.50 -4.66
C THR A 157 17.58 -6.86 -4.21
N GLU A 158 17.85 -7.84 -5.05
CA GLU A 158 17.45 -9.24 -4.99
C GLU A 158 18.05 -10.03 -3.82
N ALA A 159 17.63 -11.31 -3.69
CA ALA A 159 18.16 -12.28 -2.73
C ALA A 159 19.69 -12.38 -2.74
N SER A 160 20.33 -12.08 -3.88
CA SER A 160 21.79 -11.95 -4.04
C SER A 160 22.42 -10.86 -3.17
N SER A 161 21.62 -9.99 -2.57
CA SER A 161 22.09 -8.89 -1.71
C SER A 161 22.07 -9.20 -0.22
N LEU A 162 21.54 -10.35 0.19
CA LEU A 162 21.50 -10.76 1.59
C LEU A 162 22.91 -11.16 2.05
N VAL A 163 23.26 -10.70 3.25
CA VAL A 163 24.60 -10.98 3.84
C VAL A 163 24.42 -11.93 5.03
N GLY A 164 25.30 -12.92 5.13
CA GLY A 164 25.38 -13.83 6.27
C GLY A 164 24.25 -14.86 6.36
N ILE A 165 23.41 -14.99 5.32
CA ILE A 165 22.24 -15.88 5.35
C ILE A 165 22.55 -17.31 4.88
N ASP A 166 23.63 -17.52 4.10
CA ASP A 166 23.89 -18.81 3.45
C ASP A 166 24.12 -19.93 4.45
N ARG A 167 25.01 -19.73 5.42
CA ARG A 167 25.27 -20.74 6.47
C ARG A 167 24.02 -21.08 7.31
N PRO A 168 23.27 -20.09 7.83
CA PRO A 168 21.99 -20.36 8.51
C PRO A 168 20.99 -21.09 7.64
N LYS A 169 20.88 -20.72 6.35
CA LYS A 169 20.01 -21.36 5.36
C LYS A 169 20.35 -22.84 5.17
N ASP A 170 21.64 -23.12 4.88
CA ASP A 170 22.10 -24.49 4.66
C ASP A 170 21.91 -25.35 5.91
N LYS A 171 22.19 -24.80 7.10
CA LYS A 171 21.97 -25.50 8.37
C LYS A 171 20.49 -25.78 8.64
N LEU A 172 19.59 -24.83 8.30
CA LEU A 172 18.17 -25.04 8.45
C LEU A 172 17.64 -26.09 7.47
N ILE A 173 18.17 -26.11 6.24
CA ILE A 173 17.88 -27.15 5.24
C ILE A 173 18.39 -28.50 5.74
N GLU A 174 19.60 -28.57 6.27
CA GLU A 174 20.16 -29.79 6.88
C GLU A 174 19.21 -30.33 7.97
N LEU A 175 18.80 -29.46 8.90
CA LEU A 175 17.86 -29.84 9.98
C LEU A 175 16.52 -30.33 9.45
N LEU A 176 16.01 -29.72 8.39
CA LEU A 176 14.74 -30.15 7.75
C LEU A 176 14.87 -31.47 7.02
N MET A 177 16.06 -31.80 6.51
CA MET A 177 16.32 -32.97 5.66
C MET A 177 17.13 -34.06 6.37
N MET A 178 17.54 -33.87 7.64
CA MET A 178 18.40 -34.81 8.41
C MET A 178 17.89 -36.24 8.44
N GLU A 179 16.62 -36.45 8.15
CA GLU A 179 16.02 -37.78 8.05
C GLU A 179 15.34 -37.91 6.67
N GLU A 180 16.13 -37.95 5.59
CA GLU A 180 15.60 -38.10 4.23
C GLU A 180 14.65 -39.30 4.05
N ASN A 181 14.77 -40.29 4.92
CA ASN A 181 13.97 -41.53 4.92
C ASN A 181 12.91 -41.60 6.04
N ALA A 182 12.78 -40.54 6.89
CA ALA A 182 11.72 -40.54 7.89
C ALA A 182 10.40 -40.06 7.23
N PRO A 183 9.41 -40.93 7.14
CA PRO A 183 8.14 -40.60 6.49
C PRO A 183 7.32 -39.60 7.29
N GLN A 184 7.68 -39.30 8.53
CA GLN A 184 6.91 -38.51 9.49
C GLN A 184 7.02 -37.00 9.19
N LEU A 185 6.00 -36.27 9.66
CA LEU A 185 5.97 -34.81 9.63
C LEU A 185 7.07 -34.23 10.51
N HIS A 186 7.98 -33.45 9.93
CA HIS A 186 9.06 -32.80 10.66
C HIS A 186 8.86 -31.31 10.76
N VAL A 187 8.94 -30.76 11.96
CA VAL A 187 8.74 -29.33 12.25
C VAL A 187 10.04 -28.71 12.73
N VAL A 188 10.52 -27.68 12.05
CA VAL A 188 11.67 -26.89 12.54
C VAL A 188 11.19 -25.50 12.92
N SER A 189 11.40 -25.16 14.18
CA SER A 189 11.01 -23.87 14.72
C SER A 189 12.20 -22.93 14.82
N VAL A 190 12.16 -21.82 14.09
CA VAL A 190 13.18 -20.78 14.13
C VAL A 190 12.82 -19.77 15.21
N VAL A 191 13.62 -19.71 16.27
CA VAL A 191 13.38 -18.77 17.37
C VAL A 191 14.48 -17.74 17.47
N GLY A 192 14.12 -16.56 17.89
CA GLY A 192 15.07 -15.46 18.15
C GLY A 192 14.37 -14.12 18.21
N PHE A 193 15.15 -13.13 18.58
CA PHE A 193 14.66 -11.76 18.76
C PHE A 193 14.09 -11.13 17.47
N GLY A 194 13.27 -10.13 17.62
CA GLY A 194 12.77 -9.36 16.49
C GLY A 194 13.92 -8.68 15.72
N GLY A 195 13.79 -8.57 14.40
CA GLY A 195 14.84 -7.96 13.58
C GLY A 195 16.06 -8.82 13.28
N MET A 196 16.11 -10.08 13.75
CA MET A 196 17.18 -11.03 13.50
C MET A 196 17.15 -11.67 12.11
N GLY A 197 16.09 -11.43 11.32
CA GLY A 197 15.96 -11.99 9.98
C GLY A 197 15.31 -13.38 9.93
N LYS A 198 14.52 -13.80 10.93
CA LYS A 198 13.81 -15.09 10.96
C LYS A 198 12.95 -15.33 9.73
N THR A 199 12.09 -14.38 9.42
CA THR A 199 11.21 -14.39 8.24
C THR A 199 12.02 -14.49 6.96
N THR A 200 13.10 -13.72 6.87
CA THR A 200 14.01 -13.73 5.71
C THR A 200 14.65 -15.12 5.55
N LEU A 201 15.17 -15.70 6.65
CA LEU A 201 15.75 -17.02 6.63
C LEU A 201 14.75 -18.10 6.20
N ALA A 202 13.56 -18.11 6.81
CA ALA A 202 12.50 -19.05 6.47
C ALA A 202 12.08 -18.91 5.00
N LYS A 203 11.99 -17.69 4.48
CA LYS A 203 11.69 -17.42 3.07
C LYS A 203 12.77 -17.93 2.12
N GLN A 204 14.04 -17.70 2.43
CA GLN A 204 15.17 -18.18 1.63
C GLN A 204 15.24 -19.72 1.60
N VAL A 205 14.99 -20.37 2.72
CA VAL A 205 14.90 -21.84 2.79
C VAL A 205 13.72 -22.33 1.97
N HIS A 206 12.52 -21.75 2.16
CA HIS A 206 11.33 -22.10 1.41
C HIS A 206 11.58 -22.01 -0.11
N ASP A 207 12.12 -20.88 -0.58
CA ASP A 207 12.34 -20.65 -2.01
C ASP A 207 13.39 -21.61 -2.60
N LYS A 208 14.37 -22.04 -1.79
CA LYS A 208 15.41 -22.98 -2.20
C LYS A 208 14.89 -24.42 -2.38
N ILE A 209 14.01 -24.87 -1.48
CA ILE A 209 13.58 -26.28 -1.45
C ILE A 209 12.14 -26.54 -1.91
N LYS A 210 11.34 -25.49 -2.16
CA LYS A 210 9.91 -25.62 -2.53
C LYS A 210 9.64 -26.54 -3.72
N SER A 211 10.56 -26.62 -4.68
CA SER A 211 10.43 -27.49 -5.86
C SER A 211 10.51 -28.98 -5.55
N GLN A 212 10.90 -29.36 -4.34
CA GLN A 212 10.99 -30.77 -3.89
C GLN A 212 9.68 -31.27 -3.24
N PHE A 213 8.65 -30.44 -3.19
CA PHE A 213 7.37 -30.70 -2.54
C PHE A 213 6.22 -30.57 -3.53
N ASP A 214 5.17 -31.35 -3.33
CA ASP A 214 3.98 -31.33 -4.21
C ASP A 214 3.18 -30.04 -4.06
N CYS A 215 3.16 -29.46 -2.85
CA CYS A 215 2.52 -28.19 -2.59
C CYS A 215 3.21 -27.43 -1.46
N THR A 216 3.11 -26.12 -1.49
CA THR A 216 3.78 -25.25 -0.52
C THR A 216 2.90 -24.07 -0.13
N ALA A 217 3.05 -23.61 1.12
CA ALA A 217 2.43 -22.39 1.58
C ALA A 217 3.41 -21.59 2.44
N PHE A 218 3.29 -20.26 2.38
CA PHE A 218 3.99 -19.33 3.27
C PHE A 218 2.96 -18.38 3.86
N VAL A 219 2.72 -18.47 5.18
CA VAL A 219 1.66 -17.73 5.85
C VAL A 219 2.22 -17.05 7.10
N SER A 220 1.90 -15.76 7.27
CA SER A 220 2.26 -15.00 8.47
C SER A 220 1.12 -14.99 9.48
N VAL A 221 1.47 -15.20 10.76
CA VAL A 221 0.54 -15.23 11.88
C VAL A 221 0.75 -13.97 12.71
N SER A 222 -0.29 -13.17 12.91
CA SER A 222 -0.23 -11.97 13.73
C SER A 222 -0.28 -12.30 15.24
N GLN A 223 0.00 -11.28 16.06
CA GLN A 223 -0.05 -11.40 17.53
C GLN A 223 -1.44 -11.87 18.04
N ASN A 224 -2.49 -11.39 17.36
CA ASN A 224 -3.87 -11.85 17.56
C ASN A 224 -4.39 -12.43 16.23
N PRO A 225 -4.15 -13.72 15.94
CA PRO A 225 -4.44 -14.27 14.62
C PRO A 225 -5.93 -14.46 14.38
N ASN A 226 -6.39 -14.05 13.20
CA ASN A 226 -7.65 -14.56 12.67
C ASN A 226 -7.38 -15.95 12.10
N LEU A 227 -7.71 -16.98 12.85
CA LEU A 227 -7.41 -18.37 12.50
C LEU A 227 -8.12 -18.82 11.23
N VAL A 228 -9.35 -18.36 10.97
CA VAL A 228 -10.06 -18.63 9.71
C VAL A 228 -9.24 -18.09 8.53
N LYS A 229 -8.72 -16.88 8.63
CA LYS A 229 -7.87 -16.30 7.59
C LYS A 229 -6.55 -17.07 7.43
N VAL A 230 -5.87 -17.40 8.53
CA VAL A 230 -4.61 -18.16 8.49
C VAL A 230 -4.82 -19.52 7.83
N LEU A 231 -5.85 -20.26 8.21
CA LEU A 231 -6.19 -21.56 7.60
C LEU A 231 -6.57 -21.42 6.12
N SER A 232 -7.32 -20.38 5.78
CA SER A 232 -7.67 -20.06 4.39
C SER A 232 -6.44 -19.73 3.56
N ASP A 233 -5.49 -18.97 4.10
CA ASP A 233 -4.24 -18.61 3.41
C ASP A 233 -3.36 -19.85 3.20
N ILE A 234 -3.28 -20.77 4.19
CA ILE A 234 -2.61 -22.06 4.03
C ILE A 234 -3.28 -22.85 2.91
N LEU A 235 -4.61 -22.97 2.93
CA LEU A 235 -5.38 -23.71 1.95
C LEU A 235 -5.19 -23.13 0.54
N SER A 236 -5.20 -21.81 0.42
CA SER A 236 -4.92 -21.11 -0.83
C SER A 236 -3.54 -21.44 -1.39
N GLY A 237 -2.52 -21.50 -0.54
CA GLY A 237 -1.16 -21.83 -0.95
C GLY A 237 -1.00 -23.29 -1.43
N VAL A 238 -1.67 -24.25 -0.79
CA VAL A 238 -1.50 -25.69 -1.08
C VAL A 238 -2.49 -26.23 -2.12
N TRP A 239 -3.61 -25.55 -2.35
CA TRP A 239 -4.68 -26.02 -3.24
C TRP A 239 -5.07 -25.02 -4.33
N GLY A 240 -4.82 -23.72 -4.15
CA GLY A 240 -5.20 -22.68 -5.10
C GLY A 240 -6.42 -21.89 -4.65
N GLN A 241 -7.51 -21.88 -5.39
CA GLN A 241 -8.70 -21.10 -5.04
C GLN A 241 -9.50 -21.74 -3.90
N VAL A 242 -9.70 -20.98 -2.83
CA VAL A 242 -10.54 -21.36 -1.69
C VAL A 242 -11.98 -20.97 -2.00
N PRO A 243 -12.93 -21.94 -1.99
CA PRO A 243 -14.34 -21.64 -2.17
C PRO A 243 -14.87 -20.71 -1.09
N SER A 244 -15.69 -19.74 -1.48
CA SER A 244 -16.23 -18.69 -0.57
C SER A 244 -17.18 -19.22 0.52
N PHE A 245 -17.64 -20.47 0.42
CA PHE A 245 -18.49 -21.11 1.43
C PHE A 245 -17.72 -21.73 2.59
N LEU A 246 -16.38 -21.83 2.52
CA LEU A 246 -15.54 -22.35 3.60
C LEU A 246 -15.15 -21.20 4.55
N ASN A 247 -16.03 -20.86 5.48
CA ASN A 247 -15.87 -19.70 6.37
C ASN A 247 -15.70 -20.07 7.86
N GLU A 248 -15.68 -21.37 8.20
CA GLU A 248 -15.54 -21.85 9.57
C GLU A 248 -14.21 -22.58 9.75
N GLU A 249 -13.57 -22.41 10.90
CA GLU A 249 -12.30 -23.05 11.23
C GLU A 249 -12.33 -24.56 11.01
N ARG A 250 -13.40 -25.24 11.46
CA ARG A 250 -13.57 -26.70 11.32
C ARG A 250 -13.58 -27.14 9.86
N GLN A 251 -14.34 -26.44 9.01
CA GLN A 251 -14.44 -26.78 7.58
C GLN A 251 -13.10 -26.60 6.89
N LEU A 252 -12.35 -25.55 7.24
CA LEU A 252 -11.02 -25.28 6.69
C LEU A 252 -10.00 -26.33 7.16
N ILE A 253 -10.05 -26.75 8.44
CA ILE A 253 -9.21 -27.81 8.97
C ILE A 253 -9.51 -29.15 8.24
N ASP A 254 -10.77 -29.52 8.13
CA ASP A 254 -11.18 -30.75 7.46
C ASP A 254 -10.74 -30.75 5.99
N LYS A 255 -10.90 -29.62 5.29
CA LYS A 255 -10.47 -29.47 3.89
C LYS A 255 -8.95 -29.48 3.73
N LEU A 256 -8.21 -28.83 4.62
CA LEU A 256 -6.75 -28.89 4.63
C LEU A 256 -6.25 -30.33 4.82
N ARG A 257 -6.83 -31.06 5.75
CA ARG A 257 -6.50 -32.47 6.00
C ARG A 257 -6.74 -33.34 4.77
N GLU A 258 -7.89 -33.14 4.09
CA GLU A 258 -8.21 -33.81 2.82
C GLU A 258 -7.16 -33.52 1.74
N VAL A 259 -6.82 -32.25 1.54
CA VAL A 259 -5.88 -31.81 0.50
C VAL A 259 -4.44 -32.28 0.76
N LEU A 260 -4.03 -32.34 2.05
CA LEU A 260 -2.67 -32.68 2.45
C LEU A 260 -2.46 -34.20 2.62
N GLN A 261 -3.52 -35.00 2.64
CA GLN A 261 -3.47 -36.42 2.98
C GLN A 261 -2.44 -37.23 2.16
N ASN A 262 -2.39 -36.99 0.83
CA ASN A 262 -1.56 -37.73 -0.11
C ASN A 262 -0.48 -36.85 -0.76
N LYS A 263 -0.06 -35.78 -0.09
CA LYS A 263 0.92 -34.83 -0.65
C LYS A 263 2.11 -34.67 0.28
N ARG A 264 3.29 -34.59 -0.29
CA ARG A 264 4.48 -34.09 0.40
C ARG A 264 4.43 -32.58 0.37
N TYR A 265 4.19 -31.94 1.51
CA TYR A 265 4.02 -30.49 1.60
C TYR A 265 5.14 -29.80 2.37
N LEU A 266 5.40 -28.52 1.99
CA LEU A 266 6.24 -27.60 2.74
C LEU A 266 5.42 -26.38 3.15
N ILE A 267 5.17 -26.21 4.45
CA ILE A 267 4.41 -25.07 4.96
C ILE A 267 5.30 -24.24 5.87
N VAL A 268 5.35 -22.94 5.62
CA VAL A 268 6.01 -21.96 6.49
C VAL A 268 4.94 -21.15 7.21
N ILE A 269 5.01 -21.18 8.55
CA ILE A 269 4.12 -20.43 9.44
C ILE A 269 4.97 -19.42 10.19
N ASP A 270 4.89 -18.18 9.75
CA ASP A 270 5.77 -17.11 10.20
C ASP A 270 5.17 -16.32 11.37
N ASP A 271 5.99 -16.00 12.36
CA ASP A 271 5.71 -15.17 13.53
C ASP A 271 4.55 -15.64 14.42
N ILE A 272 4.63 -16.90 14.90
CA ILE A 272 3.66 -17.48 15.85
C ILE A 272 3.91 -16.87 17.24
N TRP A 273 2.83 -16.42 17.91
CA TRP A 273 2.90 -15.74 19.21
C TRP A 273 2.38 -16.54 20.38
N THR A 274 1.44 -17.48 20.15
CA THR A 274 0.80 -18.24 21.23
C THR A 274 0.76 -19.73 20.92
N MET A 275 0.74 -20.54 21.98
CA MET A 275 0.60 -21.99 21.85
C MET A 275 -0.80 -22.39 21.35
N GLU A 276 -1.81 -21.62 21.72
CA GLU A 276 -3.20 -21.85 21.30
C GLU A 276 -3.34 -21.75 19.79
N ALA A 277 -2.77 -20.69 19.18
CA ALA A 277 -2.77 -20.52 17.73
C ALA A 277 -2.06 -21.68 17.03
N TRP A 278 -0.89 -22.09 17.55
CA TRP A 278 -0.17 -23.24 17.03
C TRP A 278 -1.01 -24.52 17.10
N ASN A 279 -1.64 -24.81 18.25
CA ASN A 279 -2.42 -26.03 18.45
C ASN A 279 -3.56 -26.14 17.43
N ILE A 280 -4.25 -25.03 17.12
CA ILE A 280 -5.33 -25.03 16.12
C ILE A 280 -4.75 -25.24 14.72
N ILE A 281 -3.67 -24.54 14.35
CA ILE A 281 -3.02 -24.73 13.04
C ILE A 281 -2.50 -26.16 12.91
N LYS A 282 -1.89 -26.72 13.95
CA LYS A 282 -1.39 -28.09 13.97
C LYS A 282 -2.49 -29.12 13.68
N CYS A 283 -3.72 -28.87 14.12
CA CYS A 283 -4.86 -29.76 13.81
C CYS A 283 -5.12 -29.92 12.31
N SER A 284 -4.73 -28.93 11.49
CA SER A 284 -4.90 -28.97 10.04
C SER A 284 -3.76 -29.71 9.31
N LEU A 285 -2.62 -29.92 9.99
CA LEU A 285 -1.42 -30.52 9.41
C LEU A 285 -1.48 -32.06 9.59
N MET A 286 -1.43 -32.77 8.49
CA MET A 286 -1.51 -34.24 8.50
C MET A 286 -0.14 -34.90 8.61
N GLU A 287 -0.01 -35.84 9.52
CA GLU A 287 1.07 -36.81 9.50
C GLU A 287 0.76 -37.88 8.45
N ASN A 288 1.25 -37.69 7.24
CA ASN A 288 0.87 -38.49 6.07
C ASN A 288 1.96 -39.43 5.55
N ASN A 289 3.03 -39.60 6.29
CA ASN A 289 4.18 -40.46 5.93
C ASN A 289 4.83 -40.19 4.55
N HIS A 290 4.63 -39.01 3.98
CA HIS A 290 5.24 -38.57 2.70
C HIS A 290 6.47 -37.69 2.89
N GLY A 291 6.96 -37.53 4.12
CA GLY A 291 8.11 -36.68 4.43
C GLY A 291 7.81 -35.19 4.29
N SER A 292 6.63 -34.78 4.74
CA SER A 292 6.23 -33.37 4.79
C SER A 292 7.03 -32.57 5.79
N ARG A 293 7.19 -31.27 5.55
CA ARG A 293 8.03 -30.38 6.35
C ARG A 293 7.28 -29.09 6.71
N VAL A 294 7.51 -28.64 7.95
CA VAL A 294 6.95 -27.38 8.42
C VAL A 294 8.07 -26.53 9.03
N ILE A 295 8.11 -25.26 8.66
CA ILE A 295 8.97 -24.26 9.30
C ILE A 295 8.07 -23.33 10.07
N THR A 296 8.35 -23.15 11.35
CA THR A 296 7.69 -22.11 12.14
C THR A 296 8.69 -21.05 12.55
N THR A 297 8.27 -19.79 12.63
CA THR A 297 9.10 -18.76 13.23
C THR A 297 8.38 -18.14 14.41
N THR A 298 9.12 -17.78 15.44
CA THR A 298 8.57 -17.14 16.64
C THR A 298 9.64 -16.31 17.35
N ARG A 299 9.19 -15.41 18.21
CA ARG A 299 10.05 -14.64 19.14
C ARG A 299 10.12 -15.29 20.53
N ILE A 300 9.24 -16.23 20.81
CA ILE A 300 9.01 -16.80 22.15
C ILE A 300 9.54 -18.22 22.19
N GLU A 301 10.47 -18.48 23.12
CA GLU A 301 11.13 -19.79 23.27
C GLU A 301 10.14 -20.91 23.54
N ASP A 302 9.19 -20.70 24.48
CA ASP A 302 8.22 -21.71 24.86
C ASP A 302 7.31 -22.10 23.68
N VAL A 303 6.95 -21.12 22.84
CA VAL A 303 6.20 -21.36 21.60
C VAL A 303 7.03 -22.19 20.61
N ALA A 304 8.32 -21.87 20.46
CA ALA A 304 9.20 -22.64 19.59
C ALA A 304 9.31 -24.10 20.04
N GLN A 305 9.45 -24.33 21.34
CA GLN A 305 9.49 -25.66 21.94
C GLN A 305 8.17 -26.41 21.71
N ALA A 306 7.03 -25.75 21.94
CA ALA A 306 5.71 -26.31 21.69
C ALA A 306 5.49 -26.69 20.21
N CYS A 307 5.98 -25.86 19.27
CA CYS A 307 5.93 -26.14 17.84
C CYS A 307 6.74 -27.38 17.45
N SER A 308 7.87 -27.60 18.11
CA SER A 308 8.84 -28.66 17.79
C SER A 308 8.59 -29.98 18.54
N CYS A 309 7.56 -30.08 19.39
CA CYS A 309 7.25 -31.30 20.16
C CYS A 309 6.94 -32.50 19.25
N SER A 310 7.52 -33.66 19.55
CA SER A 310 7.38 -34.99 19.00
C SER A 310 8.49 -35.41 18.02
N HIS A 311 8.87 -34.67 17.01
CA HIS A 311 9.94 -35.01 16.05
C HIS A 311 10.52 -33.74 15.41
N GLY A 312 10.62 -32.64 16.15
CA GLY A 312 11.04 -31.37 15.61
C GLY A 312 12.32 -30.82 16.22
N HIS A 313 12.89 -29.82 15.62
CA HIS A 313 14.06 -29.12 16.11
C HIS A 313 13.79 -27.63 16.33
N VAL A 314 14.39 -27.08 17.39
CA VAL A 314 14.42 -25.63 17.60
C VAL A 314 15.74 -25.09 17.10
N TYR A 315 15.66 -24.21 16.10
CA TYR A 315 16.80 -23.49 15.57
C TYR A 315 16.86 -22.07 16.15
N LYS A 316 17.83 -21.82 17.04
CA LYS A 316 18.08 -20.47 17.55
C LYS A 316 18.89 -19.67 16.53
N ILE A 317 18.26 -18.66 15.92
CA ILE A 317 18.95 -17.76 14.99
C ILE A 317 19.98 -16.94 15.76
N LYS A 318 21.22 -16.92 15.26
CA LYS A 318 22.32 -16.15 15.85
C LYS A 318 22.44 -14.78 15.18
N PRO A 319 22.91 -13.76 15.91
CA PRO A 319 23.31 -12.49 15.31
C PRO A 319 24.34 -12.71 14.20
N LEU A 320 24.42 -11.78 13.28
CA LEU A 320 25.51 -11.74 12.28
C LEU A 320 26.86 -11.65 12.99
N ASN A 321 27.87 -12.35 12.45
CA ASN A 321 29.23 -12.18 12.91
C ASN A 321 29.80 -10.80 12.51
N ASP A 322 30.94 -10.43 13.03
CA ASP A 322 31.56 -9.12 12.79
C ASP A 322 31.82 -8.85 11.31
N LEU A 323 32.24 -9.88 10.56
CA LEU A 323 32.51 -9.76 9.13
C LEU A 323 31.24 -9.48 8.34
N ASP A 324 30.18 -10.29 8.54
CA ASP A 324 28.92 -10.12 7.86
C ASP A 324 28.21 -8.83 8.31
N SER A 325 28.37 -8.43 9.57
CA SER A 325 27.89 -7.14 10.08
C SER A 325 28.53 -5.95 9.36
N ARG A 326 29.86 -5.98 9.19
CA ARG A 326 30.60 -4.97 8.41
C ARG A 326 30.16 -4.94 6.95
N ARG A 327 30.04 -6.12 6.33
CA ARG A 327 29.57 -6.24 4.93
C ARG A 327 28.21 -5.63 4.73
N LEU A 328 27.24 -5.99 5.59
CA LEU A 328 25.89 -5.46 5.54
C LEU A 328 25.86 -3.93 5.74
N PHE A 329 26.63 -3.43 6.71
CA PHE A 329 26.72 -2.03 7.07
C PHE A 329 27.37 -1.19 5.96
N HIS A 330 28.57 -1.58 5.50
CA HIS A 330 29.31 -0.84 4.47
C HIS A 330 28.62 -0.89 3.12
N ARG A 331 28.08 -2.06 2.75
CA ARG A 331 27.31 -2.19 1.51
C ARG A 331 26.08 -1.26 1.47
N ARG A 332 25.45 -1.08 2.62
CA ARG A 332 24.30 -0.16 2.72
C ARG A 332 24.71 1.31 2.60
N ILE A 333 25.88 1.69 3.14
CA ILE A 333 26.35 3.09 3.16
C ILE A 333 27.07 3.46 1.86
N PHE A 334 28.00 2.59 1.44
CA PHE A 334 28.97 2.89 0.38
C PHE A 334 28.72 2.11 -0.91
N HIS A 335 27.68 1.27 -0.96
CA HIS A 335 27.37 0.35 -2.07
C HIS A 335 28.48 -0.68 -2.39
N SER A 336 29.51 -0.78 -1.56
CA SER A 336 30.61 -1.73 -1.66
C SER A 336 31.07 -2.15 -0.27
N GLU A 337 31.58 -3.38 -0.16
CA GLU A 337 32.08 -3.93 1.12
C GLU A 337 33.37 -3.25 1.56
N ASP A 338 34.22 -2.86 0.60
CA ASP A 338 35.58 -2.34 0.82
C ASP A 338 35.70 -0.81 0.73
N ALA A 339 34.58 -0.09 0.50
CA ALA A 339 34.60 1.35 0.24
C ALA A 339 34.60 2.24 1.50
N CYS A 340 34.72 1.64 2.71
CA CYS A 340 34.75 2.43 3.94
C CYS A 340 36.06 3.20 4.05
N PRO A 341 36.07 4.53 4.19
CA PRO A 341 37.28 5.31 4.41
C PRO A 341 38.01 4.87 5.68
N GLU A 342 39.34 4.76 5.64
CA GLU A 342 40.16 4.31 6.76
C GLU A 342 39.93 5.10 8.07
N LYS A 343 39.70 6.41 7.94
CA LYS A 343 39.36 7.32 9.05
C LYS A 343 38.04 6.98 9.79
N LEU A 344 37.15 6.22 9.15
CA LEU A 344 35.84 5.84 9.69
C LEU A 344 35.81 4.41 10.23
N MET A 345 36.79 3.58 9.92
CA MET A 345 36.85 2.16 10.28
C MET A 345 36.65 1.95 11.80
N ASN A 346 37.44 2.64 12.62
CA ASN A 346 37.37 2.48 14.08
C ASN A 346 35.98 2.89 14.65
N VAL A 347 35.41 3.95 14.11
CA VAL A 347 34.06 4.41 14.53
C VAL A 347 33.00 3.45 14.04
N SER A 348 33.12 2.95 12.80
CA SER A 348 32.29 1.89 12.22
C SER A 348 32.25 0.66 13.12
N ASP A 349 33.39 0.17 13.53
CA ASP A 349 33.51 -0.99 14.43
C ASP A 349 32.88 -0.73 15.78
N GLY A 350 33.04 0.47 16.32
CA GLY A 350 32.37 0.90 17.55
C GLY A 350 30.87 0.90 17.46
N ILE A 351 30.31 1.37 16.32
CA ILE A 351 28.87 1.35 16.02
C ILE A 351 28.38 -0.09 15.87
N LEU A 352 29.08 -0.91 15.08
CA LEU A 352 28.72 -2.30 14.83
C LEU A 352 28.72 -3.14 16.09
N LYS A 353 29.74 -2.94 16.99
CA LYS A 353 29.79 -3.58 18.30
C LYS A 353 28.51 -3.28 19.11
N LYS A 354 27.99 -2.08 19.00
CA LYS A 354 26.73 -1.71 19.63
C LYS A 354 25.50 -2.26 18.92
N CYS A 355 25.55 -2.54 17.62
CA CYS A 355 24.52 -3.23 16.88
C CYS A 355 24.45 -4.73 17.19
N GLN A 356 25.44 -5.30 17.88
CA GLN A 356 25.49 -6.69 18.34
C GLN A 356 25.08 -7.71 17.26
N GLY A 357 25.36 -7.42 15.99
CA GLY A 357 25.04 -8.29 14.86
C GLY A 357 23.56 -8.41 14.53
N VAL A 358 22.68 -7.54 15.05
CA VAL A 358 21.23 -7.54 14.72
C VAL A 358 21.02 -6.85 13.37
N PRO A 359 20.55 -7.58 12.31
CA PRO A 359 20.44 -7.01 10.96
C PRO A 359 19.60 -5.75 10.89
N LEU A 360 18.45 -5.71 11.58
CA LEU A 360 17.59 -4.53 11.61
C LEU A 360 18.27 -3.31 12.23
N ALA A 361 19.03 -3.51 13.30
CA ALA A 361 19.80 -2.44 13.95
C ALA A 361 20.88 -1.91 13.00
N ILE A 362 21.63 -2.81 12.37
CA ILE A 362 22.70 -2.47 11.42
C ILE A 362 22.13 -1.66 10.25
N LEU A 363 21.04 -2.14 9.64
CA LEU A 363 20.40 -1.46 8.51
C LEU A 363 19.82 -0.10 8.89
N SER A 364 19.24 0.02 10.09
CA SER A 364 18.68 1.29 10.57
C SER A 364 19.77 2.35 10.73
N VAL A 365 20.89 1.99 11.39
CA VAL A 365 22.03 2.92 11.58
C VAL A 365 22.74 3.21 10.26
N ALA A 366 22.94 2.18 9.43
CA ALA A 366 23.55 2.36 8.10
C ALA A 366 22.73 3.31 7.22
N SER A 367 21.39 3.17 7.22
CA SER A 367 20.51 4.06 6.45
C SER A 367 20.55 5.50 6.98
N LEU A 368 20.64 5.68 8.30
CA LEU A 368 20.82 7.00 8.90
C LEU A 368 22.10 7.68 8.39
N LEU A 369 23.22 6.94 8.41
CA LEU A 369 24.51 7.46 7.97
C LEU A 369 24.55 7.70 6.47
N ALA A 370 24.00 6.79 5.67
CA ALA A 370 23.95 6.90 4.21
C ALA A 370 23.16 8.13 3.72
N ASN A 371 22.14 8.55 4.48
CA ASN A 371 21.28 9.68 4.13
C ASN A 371 21.82 11.05 4.63
N HIS A 372 22.96 11.08 5.29
CA HIS A 372 23.55 12.36 5.73
C HIS A 372 24.32 13.03 4.59
N LYS A 373 24.22 14.36 4.47
CA LYS A 373 24.89 15.15 3.41
C LYS A 373 26.42 14.95 3.37
N GLU A 374 27.01 14.74 4.54
CA GLU A 374 28.41 14.46 4.70
C GLU A 374 28.63 13.03 5.22
N VAL A 375 28.40 12.04 4.35
CA VAL A 375 28.55 10.61 4.71
C VAL A 375 29.92 10.30 5.30
N ASN A 376 30.94 11.06 4.94
CA ASN A 376 32.32 10.90 5.40
C ASN A 376 32.70 11.75 6.61
N SER A 377 31.72 12.40 7.28
CA SER A 377 31.99 13.22 8.47
C SER A 377 32.24 12.34 9.70
N LYS A 378 33.50 12.25 10.12
CA LYS A 378 33.93 11.50 11.31
C LYS A 378 33.21 11.98 12.58
N TYR A 379 33.05 13.32 12.73
CA TYR A 379 32.33 13.90 13.85
C TYR A 379 30.87 13.41 13.95
N PHE A 380 30.17 13.33 12.82
CA PHE A 380 28.80 12.82 12.79
C PHE A 380 28.72 11.35 13.22
N TRP A 381 29.65 10.52 12.74
CA TRP A 381 29.72 9.11 13.11
C TRP A 381 30.06 8.93 14.60
N GLU A 382 31.00 9.71 15.15
CA GLU A 382 31.33 9.72 16.57
C GLU A 382 30.15 10.17 17.43
N MET A 383 29.38 11.18 16.97
CA MET A 383 28.15 11.60 17.63
C MET A 383 27.14 10.44 17.68
N ILE A 384 26.91 9.74 16.57
CA ILE A 384 26.03 8.56 16.52
C ILE A 384 26.56 7.46 17.45
N GLN A 385 27.85 7.16 17.41
CA GLN A 385 28.46 6.17 18.29
C GLN A 385 28.26 6.52 19.78
N ASN A 386 28.45 7.76 20.17
CA ASN A 386 28.30 8.23 21.55
C ASN A 386 26.85 8.21 21.99
N TYR A 387 25.92 8.63 21.12
CA TYR A 387 24.48 8.55 21.40
C TYR A 387 24.03 7.11 21.67
N LEU A 388 24.58 6.16 20.94
CA LEU A 388 24.34 4.74 21.16
C LEU A 388 24.88 4.24 22.53
N SER A 389 25.70 5.00 23.25
CA SER A 389 26.37 4.57 24.50
C SER A 389 25.63 4.92 25.78
N LEU A 390 24.66 5.83 25.75
CA LEU A 390 24.23 6.57 26.97
C LEU A 390 23.08 5.97 27.76
N GLN A 391 22.45 4.86 27.33
CA GLN A 391 21.32 4.28 28.09
C GLN A 391 21.31 2.75 28.08
N LEU A 392 21.74 2.15 29.16
CA LEU A 392 21.69 0.72 29.44
C LEU A 392 21.16 0.46 30.86
N GLU A 393 19.84 0.57 31.07
CA GLU A 393 19.20 0.05 32.29
C GLU A 393 18.04 -0.88 31.93
N GLY A 394 18.05 -2.13 32.46
CA GLY A 394 17.04 -3.15 32.27
C GLY A 394 17.41 -4.21 31.24
N ASN A 395 16.43 -5.02 30.72
CA ASN A 395 16.73 -6.10 29.78
C ASN A 395 17.47 -5.60 28.55
N PRO A 396 18.79 -5.88 28.43
CA PRO A 396 19.70 -5.17 27.53
C PRO A 396 19.28 -5.23 26.06
N ALA A 397 18.70 -6.34 25.61
CA ALA A 397 18.33 -6.52 24.20
C ALA A 397 17.11 -5.71 23.78
N LEU A 398 16.10 -5.57 24.64
CA LEU A 398 14.88 -4.83 24.35
C LEU A 398 15.08 -3.32 24.40
N GLN A 399 15.81 -2.86 25.41
CA GLN A 399 16.14 -1.44 25.55
C GLN A 399 17.04 -0.97 24.42
N TRP A 400 17.97 -1.80 24.03
CA TRP A 400 18.88 -1.56 22.95
C TRP A 400 18.15 -1.39 21.60
N MET A 401 17.25 -2.31 21.27
CA MET A 401 16.49 -2.25 20.05
C MET A 401 15.59 -0.99 20.02
N ARG A 402 14.95 -0.68 21.15
CA ARG A 402 14.18 0.58 21.31
C ARG A 402 15.06 1.79 21.06
N HIS A 403 16.29 1.78 21.59
CA HIS A 403 17.22 2.85 21.39
C HIS A 403 17.60 3.02 19.91
N VAL A 404 17.89 1.92 19.20
CA VAL A 404 18.20 1.96 17.76
C VAL A 404 17.03 2.44 16.93
N LEU A 405 15.82 1.96 17.21
CA LEU A 405 14.60 2.43 16.54
C LEU A 405 14.34 3.91 16.82
N ASN A 406 14.53 4.33 18.08
CA ASN A 406 14.40 5.73 18.48
C ASN A 406 15.44 6.61 17.79
N LEU A 407 16.64 6.12 17.56
CA LEU A 407 17.67 6.85 16.82
C LEU A 407 17.21 7.13 15.39
N GLY A 408 16.77 6.10 14.66
CA GLY A 408 16.22 6.26 13.30
C GLY A 408 15.05 7.25 13.26
N TYR A 409 14.12 7.12 14.21
CA TYR A 409 12.97 8.01 14.33
C TYR A 409 13.36 9.44 14.68
N SER A 410 14.30 9.67 15.60
CA SER A 410 14.71 11.01 16.05
C SER A 410 15.29 11.86 14.92
N TYR A 411 15.92 11.23 13.93
CA TYR A 411 16.47 11.91 12.75
C TYR A 411 15.46 12.11 11.59
N LEU A 412 14.21 11.72 11.76
CA LEU A 412 13.15 12.12 10.85
C LEU A 412 12.82 13.61 11.04
N SER A 413 12.40 14.28 9.96
CA SER A 413 11.76 15.58 10.07
C SER A 413 10.47 15.47 10.88
N LEU A 414 10.00 16.58 11.47
CA LEU A 414 8.80 16.56 12.31
C LEU A 414 7.55 16.08 11.55
N ASP A 415 7.42 16.49 10.30
CA ASP A 415 6.32 16.06 9.44
C ASP A 415 6.38 14.56 9.15
N LEU A 416 7.58 14.02 8.88
CA LEU A 416 7.80 12.58 8.70
C LEU A 416 7.53 11.78 9.97
N LYS A 417 7.89 12.30 11.14
CA LYS A 417 7.57 11.68 12.43
C LYS A 417 6.05 11.56 12.61
N THR A 418 5.32 12.63 12.31
CA THR A 418 3.86 12.65 12.37
C THR A 418 3.25 11.63 11.39
N CYS A 419 3.74 11.60 10.15
CA CYS A 419 3.32 10.63 9.14
C CYS A 419 3.62 9.19 9.57
N MET A 420 4.76 8.95 10.20
CA MET A 420 5.16 7.65 10.71
C MET A 420 4.31 7.21 11.89
N LEU A 421 4.05 8.10 12.88
CA LEU A 421 3.16 7.79 13.99
C LEU A 421 1.77 7.36 13.51
N TYR A 422 1.27 7.99 12.45
CA TYR A 422 -0.04 7.65 11.89
C TYR A 422 -0.15 6.20 11.38
N LEU A 423 0.95 5.55 11.05
CA LEU A 423 0.95 4.15 10.62
C LEU A 423 0.47 3.20 11.71
N GLY A 424 0.57 3.57 12.97
CA GLY A 424 0.12 2.73 14.08
C GLY A 424 -1.41 2.58 14.20
N ILE A 425 -2.19 3.34 13.42
CA ILE A 425 -3.65 3.17 13.38
C ILE A 425 -4.06 1.91 12.61
N PHE A 426 -3.19 1.39 11.73
CA PHE A 426 -3.49 0.22 10.93
C PHE A 426 -3.33 -1.07 11.74
N PRO A 427 -4.11 -2.12 11.43
CA PRO A 427 -3.90 -3.42 12.05
C PRO A 427 -2.51 -3.99 11.77
N GLU A 428 -2.02 -4.80 12.69
CA GLU A 428 -0.80 -5.58 12.54
C GLU A 428 -0.84 -6.43 11.26
N ASP A 429 0.30 -6.63 10.62
CA ASP A 429 0.45 -7.38 9.35
C ASP A 429 -0.37 -6.84 8.16
N SER A 430 -1.04 -5.71 8.31
CA SER A 430 -1.83 -5.14 7.23
C SER A 430 -0.97 -4.62 6.08
N GLU A 431 -1.43 -4.86 4.85
CA GLU A 431 -0.88 -4.22 3.67
C GLU A 431 -1.49 -2.83 3.52
N ILE A 432 -0.67 -1.80 3.67
CA ILE A 432 -1.07 -0.40 3.59
C ILE A 432 -0.81 0.11 2.18
N ARG A 433 -1.88 0.45 1.47
CA ARG A 433 -1.78 1.00 0.11
C ARG A 433 -1.19 2.42 0.15
N LYS A 434 -0.23 2.70 -0.73
CA LYS A 434 0.42 4.01 -0.85
C LYS A 434 -0.60 5.13 -1.10
N ASP A 435 -1.50 4.94 -2.06
CA ASP A 435 -2.50 5.93 -2.45
C ASP A 435 -3.51 6.23 -1.33
N ASP A 436 -3.92 5.22 -0.55
CA ASP A 436 -4.78 5.38 0.61
C ASP A 436 -4.09 6.17 1.73
N LEU A 437 -2.84 5.82 2.05
CA LEU A 437 -2.04 6.49 3.08
C LEU A 437 -1.77 7.96 2.74
N VAL A 438 -1.39 8.25 1.50
CA VAL A 438 -1.17 9.61 0.99
C VAL A 438 -2.44 10.47 1.15
N LYS A 439 -3.60 9.96 0.73
CA LYS A 439 -4.88 10.66 0.87
C LYS A 439 -5.24 10.94 2.33
N ARG A 440 -4.96 10.00 3.24
CA ARG A 440 -5.21 10.18 4.68
C ARG A 440 -4.29 11.23 5.29
N TRP A 441 -2.98 11.22 4.99
CA TRP A 441 -2.05 12.24 5.48
C TRP A 441 -2.45 13.65 5.04
N VAL A 442 -2.94 13.78 3.79
CA VAL A 442 -3.48 15.05 3.30
C VAL A 442 -4.80 15.42 3.99
N ALA A 443 -5.67 14.45 4.24
CA ALA A 443 -6.95 14.68 4.91
C ALA A 443 -6.80 15.04 6.40
N GLU A 444 -5.82 14.45 7.09
CA GLU A 444 -5.41 14.84 8.45
C GLU A 444 -4.79 16.24 8.50
N GLY A 445 -4.31 16.73 7.36
CA GLY A 445 -3.61 18.00 7.25
C GLY A 445 -2.12 17.94 7.60
N PHE A 446 -1.54 16.77 7.79
CA PHE A 446 -0.10 16.61 8.04
C PHE A 446 0.72 17.15 6.85
N VAL A 447 0.23 16.89 5.65
CA VAL A 447 0.86 17.32 4.41
C VAL A 447 -0.14 18.12 3.58
N GLY A 448 0.33 19.19 2.95
CA GLY A 448 -0.54 20.06 2.15
C GLY A 448 -0.84 19.55 0.75
N LEU A 449 0.10 18.79 0.15
CA LEU A 449 0.06 18.32 -1.22
C LEU A 449 0.32 16.81 -1.29
N GLU A 450 -0.35 16.14 -2.23
CA GLU A 450 -0.18 14.70 -2.44
C GLU A 450 1.24 14.33 -2.88
N GLU A 451 1.85 15.15 -3.74
CA GLU A 451 3.21 14.94 -4.23
C GLU A 451 4.24 14.96 -3.08
N MET A 452 4.04 15.82 -2.07
CA MET A 452 4.87 15.82 -0.86
C MET A 452 4.63 14.59 -0.01
N ALA A 453 3.38 14.15 0.13
CA ALA A 453 3.05 12.95 0.87
C ALA A 453 3.63 11.69 0.22
N GLU A 454 3.66 11.62 -1.11
CA GLU A 454 4.34 10.56 -1.86
C GLU A 454 5.85 10.58 -1.65
N SER A 455 6.46 11.77 -1.58
CA SER A 455 7.88 11.93 -1.25
C SER A 455 8.17 11.40 0.16
N TYR A 456 7.32 11.73 1.13
CA TYR A 456 7.46 11.25 2.52
C TYR A 456 7.31 9.72 2.62
N PHE A 457 6.38 9.14 1.85
CA PHE A 457 6.25 7.69 1.76
C PHE A 457 7.55 7.04 1.24
N SER A 458 8.12 7.60 0.18
CA SER A 458 9.37 7.12 -0.41
C SER A 458 10.55 7.29 0.55
N GLU A 459 10.58 8.38 1.32
CA GLU A 459 11.62 8.64 2.31
C GLU A 459 11.56 7.66 3.50
N LEU A 460 10.36 7.30 3.97
CA LEU A 460 10.19 6.29 5.02
C LEU A 460 10.69 4.91 4.55
N ILE A 461 10.46 4.55 3.29
CA ILE A 461 11.03 3.33 2.70
C ILE A 461 12.55 3.41 2.65
N ASN A 462 13.10 4.52 2.16
CA ASN A 462 14.54 4.73 2.06
C ASN A 462 15.26 4.61 3.41
N LYS A 463 14.60 5.07 4.47
CA LYS A 463 15.12 4.98 5.84
C LYS A 463 14.86 3.62 6.51
N ASN A 464 14.30 2.65 5.78
CA ASN A 464 13.86 1.35 6.28
C ASN A 464 12.87 1.40 7.46
N MET A 465 12.10 2.48 7.56
CA MET A 465 11.06 2.62 8.58
C MET A 465 9.82 1.79 8.23
N ILE A 466 9.57 1.61 6.92
CA ILE A 466 8.52 0.75 6.37
C ILE A 466 9.09 -0.16 5.29
N GLN A 467 8.48 -1.32 5.12
CA GLN A 467 8.90 -2.33 4.14
C GLN A 467 7.96 -2.31 2.93
N ILE A 468 8.51 -2.52 1.75
CA ILE A 468 7.71 -2.65 0.53
C ILE A 468 6.98 -3.98 0.56
N ALA A 469 5.65 -3.94 0.38
CA ALA A 469 4.81 -5.14 0.31
C ALA A 469 4.53 -5.55 -1.14
N ARG A 470 4.25 -4.57 -2.02
CA ARG A 470 3.93 -4.85 -3.41
C ARG A 470 4.42 -3.75 -4.35
N PHE A 471 4.80 -4.18 -5.54
CA PHE A 471 5.09 -3.33 -6.69
C PHE A 471 3.98 -3.43 -7.73
N ASP A 472 3.83 -2.41 -8.55
CA ASP A 472 3.10 -2.54 -9.80
C ASP A 472 3.99 -3.19 -10.89
N ASP A 473 3.38 -3.44 -12.05
CA ASP A 473 4.07 -4.05 -13.19
C ASP A 473 5.21 -3.20 -13.76
N CYS A 474 5.24 -1.91 -13.45
CA CYS A 474 6.29 -0.97 -13.81
C CYS A 474 7.41 -0.86 -12.76
N GLY A 475 7.28 -1.54 -11.64
CA GLY A 475 8.22 -1.49 -10.52
C GLY A 475 8.00 -0.32 -9.54
N ASN A 476 6.87 0.40 -9.63
CA ASN A 476 6.53 1.40 -8.63
C ASN A 476 5.95 0.75 -7.36
N VAL A 477 6.26 1.30 -6.22
CA VAL A 477 5.74 0.80 -4.95
C VAL A 477 4.25 1.13 -4.81
N MET A 478 3.43 0.08 -4.68
CA MET A 478 1.97 0.19 -4.51
C MET A 478 1.54 0.15 -3.05
N SER A 479 2.28 -0.58 -2.22
CA SER A 479 1.92 -0.77 -0.82
C SER A 479 3.14 -1.05 0.04
N CYS A 480 2.97 -0.81 1.33
CA CYS A 480 3.98 -1.10 2.34
C CYS A 480 3.40 -1.93 3.49
N ARG A 481 4.30 -2.44 4.33
CA ARG A 481 4.00 -3.01 5.65
C ARG A 481 4.90 -2.36 6.69
N VAL A 482 4.40 -2.28 7.90
CA VAL A 482 5.19 -1.88 9.06
C VAL A 482 5.68 -3.14 9.74
N HIS A 483 6.98 -3.25 9.99
CA HIS A 483 7.52 -4.37 10.75
C HIS A 483 7.02 -4.32 12.20
N ASP A 484 6.70 -5.45 12.81
CA ASP A 484 6.07 -5.52 14.14
C ASP A 484 6.81 -4.72 15.22
N LEU A 485 8.14 -4.84 15.28
CA LEU A 485 8.93 -4.03 16.21
C LEU A 485 8.79 -2.53 15.99
N MET A 486 8.69 -2.13 14.72
CA MET A 486 8.47 -0.74 14.39
C MET A 486 7.05 -0.31 14.74
N LEU A 487 6.07 -1.20 14.55
CA LEU A 487 4.68 -0.95 14.94
C LEU A 487 4.54 -0.82 16.46
N ASP A 488 5.16 -1.72 17.23
CA ASP A 488 5.22 -1.65 18.69
C ASP A 488 5.85 -0.34 19.17
N PHE A 489 6.97 0.05 18.54
CA PHE A 489 7.64 1.33 18.81
C PHE A 489 6.73 2.52 18.48
N ILE A 490 6.03 2.51 17.32
CA ILE A 490 5.07 3.55 16.93
C ILE A 490 3.91 3.64 17.93
N ILE A 491 3.35 2.51 18.33
CA ILE A 491 2.24 2.46 19.30
C ILE A 491 2.69 3.03 20.65
N GLN A 492 3.86 2.62 21.14
CA GLN A 492 4.41 3.14 22.37
C GLN A 492 4.60 4.67 22.28
N LYS A 493 5.25 5.17 21.21
CA LYS A 493 5.46 6.60 21.00
C LYS A 493 4.17 7.38 20.86
N SER A 494 3.20 6.81 20.17
CA SER A 494 1.88 7.44 20.05
C SER A 494 1.14 7.53 21.39
N THR A 495 1.32 6.56 22.26
CA THR A 495 0.79 6.61 23.65
C THR A 495 1.49 7.68 24.46
N GLU A 496 2.83 7.75 24.40
CA GLU A 496 3.65 8.79 25.08
C GLU A 496 3.28 10.21 24.60
N GLU A 497 2.94 10.37 23.32
CA GLU A 497 2.57 11.65 22.71
C GLU A 497 1.05 11.90 22.68
N ASN A 498 0.22 10.99 23.20
CA ASN A 498 -1.25 11.02 23.11
C ASN A 498 -1.73 11.33 21.67
N PHE A 499 -1.09 10.66 20.69
CA PHE A 499 -1.31 10.93 19.26
C PHE A 499 -2.52 10.19 18.71
N PHE A 500 -2.64 8.89 19.03
CA PHE A 500 -3.81 8.05 18.71
C PHE A 500 -4.08 7.01 19.80
N THR A 501 -5.29 6.49 19.81
CA THR A 501 -5.72 5.39 20.68
C THR A 501 -6.14 4.21 19.80
N VAL A 502 -5.54 3.04 20.03
CA VAL A 502 -5.94 1.77 19.43
C VAL A 502 -6.62 0.91 20.49
N THR A 503 -7.80 0.41 20.18
CA THR A 503 -8.51 -0.55 21.05
C THR A 503 -8.63 -1.89 20.32
N LYS A 504 -8.02 -2.92 20.90
CA LYS A 504 -8.13 -4.34 20.51
C LYS A 504 -9.06 -5.05 21.50
N GLU A 505 -9.53 -6.24 21.18
CA GLU A 505 -10.59 -7.00 21.89
C GLU A 505 -10.38 -7.32 23.38
N SER A 506 -9.21 -7.13 23.92
CA SER A 506 -9.03 -7.24 25.36
C SER A 506 -8.80 -5.86 25.93
N PRO A 507 -9.68 -5.33 26.77
CA PRO A 507 -9.27 -4.28 27.66
C PRO A 507 -8.27 -4.91 28.62
N VAL A 508 -7.00 -4.96 28.29
CA VAL A 508 -5.98 -4.83 29.32
C VAL A 508 -6.23 -3.42 29.84
N ILE A 509 -7.15 -3.34 30.78
CA ILE A 509 -7.34 -2.22 31.66
C ILE A 509 -5.96 -1.96 32.24
N HIS A 510 -5.19 -1.08 31.64
CA HIS A 510 -4.18 -0.39 32.41
C HIS A 510 -4.96 0.20 33.56
N ASP A 511 -4.60 -0.23 34.75
CA ASP A 511 -5.12 0.06 36.07
C ASP A 511 -6.07 1.29 36.09
N PRO A 512 -7.36 1.15 36.47
CA PRO A 512 -8.32 2.25 36.53
C PRO A 512 -7.84 3.43 37.39
N HIS A 513 -6.81 3.24 38.19
CA HIS A 513 -6.21 4.26 39.06
C HIS A 513 -5.25 5.21 38.31
N THR A 514 -4.80 4.89 37.08
CA THR A 514 -3.97 5.79 36.28
C THR A 514 -4.78 6.74 35.38
N MET A 515 -6.08 6.49 35.18
CA MET A 515 -7.01 7.33 34.40
C MET A 515 -7.68 8.40 35.26
N LYS A 516 -6.91 9.21 36.00
CA LYS A 516 -7.43 10.45 36.59
C LYS A 516 -7.38 11.59 35.59
N GLY A 517 -8.43 11.72 34.78
CA GLY A 517 -8.66 12.77 33.79
C GLY A 517 -9.31 12.17 32.55
N SER A 518 -10.38 12.76 32.03
CA SER A 518 -10.96 12.35 30.73
C SER A 518 -9.92 12.57 29.65
N MET A 519 -9.28 11.50 29.20
CA MET A 519 -8.30 11.57 28.12
C MET A 519 -9.01 11.98 26.84
N GLU A 520 -8.70 13.14 26.30
CA GLU A 520 -9.26 13.63 25.05
C GLU A 520 -8.66 12.85 23.89
N VAL A 521 -9.41 11.88 23.36
CA VAL A 521 -8.99 11.06 22.22
C VAL A 521 -9.21 11.82 20.91
N ARG A 522 -8.15 12.10 20.18
CA ARG A 522 -8.20 12.82 18.91
C ARG A 522 -8.22 11.90 17.69
N ARG A 523 -7.59 10.74 17.77
CA ARG A 523 -7.59 9.71 16.73
C ARG A 523 -7.87 8.34 17.36
N LEU A 524 -8.87 7.66 16.83
CA LEU A 524 -9.35 6.40 17.36
C LEU A 524 -9.30 5.31 16.29
N SER A 525 -8.69 4.19 16.62
CA SER A 525 -8.67 2.97 15.81
C SER A 525 -9.30 1.83 16.61
N LEU A 526 -10.44 1.33 16.15
CA LEU A 526 -11.11 0.16 16.71
C LEU A 526 -10.86 -1.05 15.82
N GLN A 527 -10.21 -2.07 16.38
CA GLN A 527 -9.82 -3.30 15.69
C GLN A 527 -10.46 -4.49 16.38
N LEU A 528 -11.74 -4.75 16.09
CA LEU A 528 -12.57 -5.73 16.77
C LEU A 528 -12.68 -7.00 15.94
N ARG A 529 -12.56 -8.17 16.58
CA ARG A 529 -12.69 -9.49 15.93
C ARG A 529 -13.98 -10.20 16.30
N ASN A 530 -14.44 -10.01 17.53
CA ASN A 530 -15.61 -10.67 18.09
C ASN A 530 -16.78 -9.72 18.32
N THR A 531 -17.96 -10.29 18.51
CA THR A 531 -19.24 -9.60 18.65
C THR A 531 -19.53 -9.06 20.06
N GLU A 532 -18.64 -9.28 21.04
CA GLU A 532 -18.82 -8.80 22.42
C GLU A 532 -18.35 -7.36 22.60
N CYS A 533 -19.16 -6.42 22.11
CA CYS A 533 -18.73 -5.02 21.95
C CYS A 533 -19.18 -4.06 23.05
N ASN A 534 -20.00 -4.53 24.01
CA ASN A 534 -20.81 -3.64 24.85
C ASN A 534 -20.05 -2.75 25.84
N HIS A 535 -18.74 -2.93 26.03
CA HIS A 535 -17.98 -2.20 27.07
C HIS A 535 -16.80 -1.36 26.58
N VAL A 536 -16.44 -1.46 25.28
CA VAL A 536 -15.19 -0.86 24.77
C VAL A 536 -15.24 0.68 24.71
N LEU A 537 -16.39 1.29 24.53
CA LEU A 537 -16.53 2.74 24.26
C LEU A 537 -17.21 3.53 25.39
N GLY A 538 -17.50 2.92 26.55
CA GLY A 538 -18.34 3.54 27.61
C GLY A 538 -17.91 4.94 28.06
N ASN A 539 -16.61 5.18 28.18
CA ASN A 539 -16.04 6.39 28.79
C ASN A 539 -15.26 7.31 27.83
N ILE A 540 -15.27 7.02 26.51
CA ILE A 540 -14.50 7.81 25.54
C ILE A 540 -15.35 8.99 25.03
N ALA A 541 -14.82 10.21 25.13
CA ALA A 541 -15.42 11.43 24.58
C ALA A 541 -15.27 11.48 23.05
N LEU A 542 -16.18 10.84 22.30
CA LEU A 542 -16.12 10.72 20.85
C LEU A 542 -16.30 12.04 20.09
N ALA A 543 -16.88 13.08 20.73
CA ALA A 543 -17.14 14.35 20.08
C ALA A 543 -15.89 15.09 19.58
N GLN A 544 -14.73 14.81 20.18
CA GLN A 544 -13.46 15.46 19.85
C GLN A 544 -12.59 14.63 18.87
N VAL A 545 -13.04 13.43 18.49
CA VAL A 545 -12.33 12.55 17.58
C VAL A 545 -12.29 13.15 16.18
N ARG A 546 -11.11 13.27 15.59
CA ARG A 546 -10.84 13.81 14.25
C ARG A 546 -10.63 12.74 13.20
N SER A 547 -10.07 11.60 13.62
CA SER A 547 -9.87 10.44 12.76
C SER A 547 -10.47 9.21 13.43
N PHE A 548 -11.40 8.57 12.74
CA PHE A 548 -12.02 7.36 13.21
C PHE A 548 -11.81 6.24 12.20
N ASN A 549 -11.15 5.16 12.66
CA ASN A 549 -10.88 3.98 11.89
C ASN A 549 -11.53 2.78 12.55
N PHE A 550 -12.36 2.07 11.83
CA PHE A 550 -13.11 0.92 12.32
C PHE A 550 -12.83 -0.31 11.47
N TRP A 551 -12.38 -1.39 12.11
CA TRP A 551 -12.28 -2.73 11.54
C TRP A 551 -13.03 -3.68 12.45
N GLY A 552 -14.18 -4.19 12.02
CA GLY A 552 -14.95 -5.08 12.87
C GLY A 552 -16.35 -5.41 12.35
N PRO A 553 -17.09 -6.19 13.14
CA PRO A 553 -18.50 -6.51 12.86
C PRO A 553 -19.38 -5.26 12.93
N GLY A 554 -20.34 -5.12 12.01
CA GLY A 554 -21.19 -3.93 11.91
C GLY A 554 -21.97 -3.57 13.17
N GLN A 555 -22.41 -4.57 13.93
CA GLN A 555 -23.11 -4.36 15.20
C GLN A 555 -22.26 -3.69 16.30
N CYS A 556 -20.93 -3.70 16.16
CA CYS A 556 -20.01 -3.07 17.09
C CYS A 556 -19.66 -1.64 16.69
N MET A 557 -20.16 -1.16 15.57
CA MET A 557 -19.88 0.19 15.08
C MET A 557 -20.62 1.23 15.94
N PRO A 558 -19.91 2.20 16.52
CA PRO A 558 -20.57 3.26 17.30
C PRO A 558 -21.41 4.16 16.39
N SER A 559 -22.49 4.72 16.96
CA SER A 559 -23.28 5.69 16.22
C SER A 559 -22.45 6.90 15.81
N LEU A 560 -22.43 7.19 14.50
CA LEU A 560 -21.68 8.31 13.94
C LEU A 560 -22.17 9.69 14.45
N SER A 561 -23.39 9.79 15.00
CA SER A 561 -23.91 11.02 15.62
C SER A 561 -23.12 11.49 16.85
N ARG A 562 -22.34 10.58 17.46
CA ARG A 562 -21.46 10.93 18.59
C ARG A 562 -20.20 11.69 18.19
N PHE A 563 -19.88 11.71 16.89
CA PHE A 563 -18.70 12.38 16.35
C PHE A 563 -19.09 13.73 15.76
N GLN A 564 -18.32 14.77 16.06
CA GLN A 564 -18.59 16.13 15.55
C GLN A 564 -17.46 16.67 14.69
N LEU A 565 -16.23 16.26 14.97
CA LEU A 565 -15.01 16.85 14.40
C LEU A 565 -14.25 15.90 13.45
N VAL A 566 -14.89 14.79 13.05
CA VAL A 566 -14.24 13.78 12.20
C VAL A 566 -13.90 14.35 10.82
N ARG A 567 -12.63 14.24 10.45
CA ARG A 567 -12.08 14.58 9.13
C ARG A 567 -11.75 13.34 8.29
N VAL A 568 -11.29 12.28 8.95
CA VAL A 568 -10.97 10.99 8.35
C VAL A 568 -11.89 9.92 8.92
N LEU A 569 -12.67 9.29 8.05
CA LEU A 569 -13.55 8.18 8.42
C LEU A 569 -13.24 6.99 7.54
N HIS A 570 -12.79 5.90 8.18
CA HIS A 570 -12.57 4.62 7.54
C HIS A 570 -13.40 3.54 8.22
N LEU A 571 -14.25 2.89 7.46
CA LEU A 571 -15.13 1.82 7.92
C LEU A 571 -14.84 0.56 7.08
N ASP A 572 -14.24 -0.45 7.69
CA ASP A 572 -14.05 -1.78 7.11
C ASP A 572 -14.89 -2.78 7.94
N VAL A 573 -16.10 -3.01 7.46
CA VAL A 573 -17.11 -3.82 8.14
C VAL A 573 -17.17 -5.19 7.50
N TYR A 574 -17.04 -6.22 8.32
CA TYR A 574 -17.18 -7.61 7.92
C TYR A 574 -18.27 -8.28 8.76
N ASP A 575 -18.78 -9.40 8.25
CA ASP A 575 -19.82 -10.20 8.90
C ASP A 575 -21.17 -9.47 9.11
N SER A 576 -21.57 -8.66 8.12
CA SER A 576 -22.92 -8.14 8.09
C SER A 576 -23.86 -9.20 7.47
N LYS A 577 -24.44 -10.06 8.31
CA LYS A 577 -25.68 -10.78 7.93
C LYS A 577 -26.67 -9.71 7.53
N GLU A 578 -26.95 -9.56 6.25
CA GLU A 578 -27.98 -8.81 5.51
C GLU A 578 -28.77 -7.67 6.20
N GLU A 579 -28.49 -7.37 7.47
CA GLU A 579 -29.11 -6.27 8.20
C GLU A 579 -28.55 -4.95 7.72
N GLN A 580 -29.42 -4.10 7.24
CA GLN A 580 -29.19 -2.74 6.79
C GLN A 580 -28.65 -1.92 7.96
N TYR A 581 -27.31 -1.87 8.09
CA TYR A 581 -26.71 -0.83 8.92
C TYR A 581 -26.88 0.49 8.17
N ASP A 582 -27.90 1.21 8.55
CA ASP A 582 -28.13 2.55 8.06
C ASP A 582 -27.05 3.49 8.63
N LEU A 583 -26.42 4.29 7.78
CA LEU A 583 -25.48 5.34 8.16
C LEU A 583 -26.19 6.71 8.25
N PRO A 584 -27.22 6.89 9.12
CA PRO A 584 -28.11 8.05 9.05
C PRO A 584 -27.45 9.34 9.48
N SER A 585 -26.32 9.25 10.16
CA SER A 585 -25.72 10.37 10.90
C SER A 585 -24.56 11.04 10.18
N VAL A 586 -24.26 10.66 8.93
CA VAL A 586 -23.11 11.24 8.18
C VAL A 586 -23.29 12.72 7.92
N ARG A 587 -24.53 13.22 7.85
CA ARG A 587 -24.84 14.66 7.69
C ARG A 587 -24.23 15.53 8.79
N SER A 588 -24.01 15.00 9.97
CA SER A 588 -23.40 15.74 11.10
C SER A 588 -21.90 15.90 10.95
N LEU A 589 -21.24 15.11 10.08
CA LEU A 589 -19.79 15.08 9.90
C LEU A 589 -19.33 16.14 8.87
N PHE A 590 -19.69 17.40 9.10
CA PHE A 590 -19.46 18.48 8.15
C PHE A 590 -17.97 18.76 7.84
N LEU A 591 -17.05 18.35 8.71
CA LEU A 591 -15.58 18.48 8.50
C LEU A 591 -14.97 17.31 7.73
N LEU A 592 -15.77 16.31 7.33
CA LEU A 592 -15.27 15.10 6.71
C LEU A 592 -14.55 15.42 5.38
N THR A 593 -13.30 15.02 5.31
CA THR A 593 -12.41 15.24 4.15
C THR A 593 -12.10 13.94 3.42
N TYR A 594 -12.02 12.83 4.15
CA TYR A 594 -11.76 11.49 3.62
C TYR A 594 -12.80 10.51 4.14
N LEU A 595 -13.44 9.78 3.23
CA LEU A 595 -14.42 8.74 3.53
C LEU A 595 -14.10 7.47 2.75
N ARG A 596 -13.83 6.40 3.47
CA ARG A 596 -13.72 5.06 2.90
C ARG A 596 -14.66 4.11 3.60
N ILE A 597 -15.45 3.37 2.82
CA ILE A 597 -16.43 2.41 3.31
C ILE A 597 -16.24 1.09 2.59
N ARG A 598 -16.19 0.01 3.35
CA ARG A 598 -16.17 -1.35 2.85
C ARG A 598 -17.19 -2.21 3.62
N GLY A 599 -17.93 -3.04 2.89
CA GLY A 599 -18.83 -4.03 3.48
C GLY A 599 -20.19 -3.49 3.95
N LEU A 600 -20.53 -2.21 3.66
CA LEU A 600 -21.83 -1.61 3.99
C LEU A 600 -22.65 -1.25 2.74
N LYS A 601 -23.97 -1.27 2.86
CA LYS A 601 -24.88 -0.67 1.87
C LYS A 601 -24.87 0.85 2.02
N CYS A 602 -24.77 1.57 0.90
CA CYS A 602 -24.51 3.00 0.92
C CYS A 602 -25.64 3.84 0.26
N ASP A 603 -26.80 3.26 -0.08
CA ASP A 603 -27.83 3.93 -0.88
C ASP A 603 -28.35 5.23 -0.23
N GLU A 604 -28.63 5.19 1.07
CA GLU A 604 -29.05 6.39 1.81
C GLU A 604 -27.92 7.37 2.07
N LEU A 605 -26.70 6.86 2.28
CA LEU A 605 -25.50 7.68 2.41
C LEU A 605 -25.28 8.52 1.16
N LEU A 606 -25.38 7.90 -0.04
CA LEU A 606 -25.10 8.56 -1.31
C LEU A 606 -25.98 9.81 -1.52
N LYS A 607 -27.24 9.79 -1.05
CA LYS A 607 -28.16 10.94 -1.08
C LYS A 607 -27.77 12.08 -0.14
N GLN A 608 -26.91 11.82 0.85
CA GLN A 608 -26.53 12.77 1.89
C GLN A 608 -25.19 13.45 1.63
N LEU A 609 -24.39 12.94 0.70
CA LEU A 609 -23.01 13.37 0.44
C LEU A 609 -22.88 14.86 0.08
N GLN A 610 -23.88 15.47 -0.54
CA GLN A 610 -23.87 16.91 -0.88
C GLN A 610 -23.73 17.82 0.36
N THR A 611 -24.06 17.32 1.55
CA THR A 611 -23.91 18.09 2.79
C THR A 611 -22.44 18.16 3.25
N LEU A 612 -21.58 17.26 2.77
CA LEU A 612 -20.17 17.10 3.11
C LEU A 612 -19.27 17.97 2.22
N LYS A 613 -19.38 19.28 2.33
CA LYS A 613 -18.72 20.24 1.43
C LYS A 613 -17.19 20.14 1.40
N HIS A 614 -16.58 19.62 2.45
CA HIS A 614 -15.11 19.49 2.57
C HIS A 614 -14.59 18.13 2.10
N LEU A 615 -15.48 17.21 1.67
CA LEU A 615 -15.07 15.89 1.24
C LEU A 615 -14.21 15.94 -0.03
N LYS A 616 -12.96 15.48 0.08
CA LYS A 616 -12.00 15.39 -1.02
C LYS A 616 -11.83 13.98 -1.55
N SER A 617 -12.01 12.97 -0.73
CA SER A 617 -11.83 11.58 -1.12
C SER A 617 -13.01 10.72 -0.68
N LEU A 618 -13.63 10.06 -1.64
CA LEU A 618 -14.69 9.07 -1.43
C LEU A 618 -14.29 7.76 -2.06
N GLU A 619 -14.19 6.71 -1.24
CA GLU A 619 -13.91 5.35 -1.68
C GLU A 619 -14.96 4.39 -1.12
N ILE A 620 -15.70 3.73 -2.01
CA ILE A 620 -16.68 2.69 -1.68
C ILE A 620 -16.18 1.38 -2.25
N VAL A 621 -15.99 0.36 -1.40
CA VAL A 621 -15.41 -0.93 -1.78
C VAL A 621 -16.38 -2.05 -1.45
N GLY A 622 -16.80 -2.82 -2.45
CA GLY A 622 -17.68 -3.97 -2.26
C GLY A 622 -19.11 -3.57 -1.83
N GLY A 623 -19.79 -4.47 -1.10
CA GLY A 623 -21.05 -4.14 -0.43
C GLY A 623 -22.32 -4.37 -1.24
N GLY A 624 -22.31 -5.20 -2.29
CA GLY A 624 -23.54 -5.58 -3.01
C GLY A 624 -24.37 -4.40 -3.57
N ASN A 625 -23.80 -3.18 -3.51
CA ASN A 625 -24.46 -1.95 -3.94
C ASN A 625 -24.70 -2.00 -5.45
N ARG A 626 -25.92 -2.33 -5.84
CA ARG A 626 -26.42 -2.15 -7.20
C ARG A 626 -27.32 -0.94 -7.16
N GLY A 627 -26.89 0.18 -7.69
CA GLY A 627 -27.67 1.41 -7.62
C GLY A 627 -27.14 2.47 -8.56
N GLU A 628 -27.85 3.58 -8.54
CA GLU A 628 -27.52 4.75 -9.31
C GLU A 628 -26.97 5.83 -8.38
N LEU A 629 -25.84 6.42 -8.74
CA LEU A 629 -25.26 7.57 -8.05
C LEU A 629 -25.43 8.81 -8.90
N ASP A 630 -26.31 9.69 -8.45
CA ASP A 630 -26.45 11.01 -9.05
C ASP A 630 -25.29 11.90 -8.65
N VAL A 631 -24.50 12.28 -9.63
CA VAL A 631 -23.32 13.15 -9.44
C VAL A 631 -23.70 14.48 -8.78
N ARG A 632 -24.96 14.96 -8.89
CA ARG A 632 -25.45 16.19 -8.24
C ARG A 632 -25.37 16.13 -6.72
N TYR A 633 -25.42 14.94 -6.13
CA TYR A 633 -25.27 14.73 -4.69
C TYR A 633 -23.81 14.67 -4.23
N LEU A 634 -22.84 14.71 -5.14
CA LEU A 634 -21.42 14.74 -4.80
C LEU A 634 -20.92 16.19 -4.63
N PRO A 635 -20.00 16.43 -3.68
CA PRO A 635 -19.34 17.72 -3.55
C PRO A 635 -18.49 18.05 -4.79
N SER A 636 -18.59 19.28 -5.31
CA SER A 636 -17.82 19.71 -6.50
C SER A 636 -16.30 19.75 -6.25
N MET A 637 -15.89 19.86 -5.00
CA MET A 637 -14.47 19.90 -4.58
C MET A 637 -13.85 18.52 -4.38
N LEU A 638 -14.54 17.44 -4.75
CA LEU A 638 -14.04 16.08 -4.64
C LEU A 638 -12.82 15.88 -5.57
N TRP A 639 -11.73 15.31 -5.03
CA TRP A 639 -10.50 14.99 -5.77
C TRP A 639 -10.47 13.53 -6.23
N HIS A 640 -11.02 12.62 -5.39
CA HIS A 640 -10.97 11.18 -5.65
C HIS A 640 -12.35 10.58 -5.49
N LEU A 641 -12.84 9.96 -6.54
CA LEU A 641 -14.06 9.18 -6.56
C LEU A 641 -13.74 7.75 -7.00
N ILE A 642 -13.81 6.82 -6.05
CA ILE A 642 -13.60 5.40 -6.28
C ILE A 642 -14.86 4.66 -5.86
N VAL A 643 -15.52 4.04 -6.81
CA VAL A 643 -16.80 3.35 -6.61
C VAL A 643 -16.74 1.92 -7.15
N PRO A 644 -17.58 1.01 -6.65
CA PRO A 644 -17.61 -0.37 -7.13
C PRO A 644 -18.11 -0.45 -8.57
N LYS A 645 -17.69 -1.49 -9.30
CA LYS A 645 -18.01 -1.72 -10.72
C LYS A 645 -19.52 -1.79 -11.06
N ASN A 646 -20.36 -2.05 -10.09
CA ASN A 646 -21.81 -2.21 -10.24
C ASN A 646 -22.62 -0.98 -9.83
N LEU A 647 -21.95 0.13 -9.55
CA LEU A 647 -22.60 1.42 -9.26
C LEU A 647 -22.58 2.29 -10.53
N THR A 648 -23.77 2.67 -11.00
CA THR A 648 -23.96 3.50 -12.19
C THR A 648 -23.89 4.97 -11.84
N LEU A 649 -23.12 5.76 -12.60
CA LEU A 649 -23.11 7.21 -12.49
C LEU A 649 -24.09 7.84 -13.47
N PHE A 650 -24.82 8.88 -13.02
CA PHE A 650 -25.63 9.73 -13.91
C PHE A 650 -25.59 11.19 -13.46
N GLY A 651 -25.98 12.10 -14.34
CA GLY A 651 -25.95 13.54 -14.13
C GLY A 651 -24.70 14.22 -14.69
N GLU A 652 -24.50 15.49 -14.39
CA GLU A 652 -23.49 16.37 -14.99
C GLU A 652 -22.15 16.28 -14.23
N ILE A 653 -21.27 15.33 -14.60
CA ILE A 653 -19.96 15.15 -13.96
C ILE A 653 -19.00 16.33 -14.23
N GLY A 654 -19.20 17.05 -15.34
CA GLY A 654 -18.33 18.15 -15.75
C GLY A 654 -18.19 19.30 -14.74
N ARG A 655 -19.10 19.40 -13.76
CA ARG A 655 -19.03 20.37 -12.67
C ARG A 655 -17.96 20.04 -11.61
N MET A 656 -17.40 18.81 -11.63
CA MET A 656 -16.42 18.34 -10.66
C MET A 656 -14.98 18.64 -11.12
N GLU A 657 -14.70 19.90 -11.46
CA GLU A 657 -13.41 20.32 -12.04
C GLU A 657 -12.19 19.99 -11.18
N ALA A 658 -12.38 19.80 -9.86
CA ALA A 658 -11.31 19.45 -8.93
C ALA A 658 -10.90 17.97 -9.00
N LEU A 659 -11.66 17.12 -9.72
CA LEU A 659 -11.49 15.68 -9.73
C LEU A 659 -10.15 15.28 -10.36
N ARG A 660 -9.38 14.44 -9.63
CA ARG A 660 -8.07 13.91 -10.04
C ARG A 660 -8.11 12.42 -10.35
N THR A 661 -8.96 11.68 -9.65
CA THR A 661 -9.10 10.23 -9.81
C THR A 661 -10.58 9.86 -9.93
N LEU A 662 -10.90 9.12 -10.98
CA LEU A 662 -12.21 8.51 -11.17
C LEU A 662 -12.03 7.04 -11.49
N HIS A 663 -12.41 6.16 -10.55
CA HIS A 663 -12.20 4.73 -10.70
C HIS A 663 -13.50 3.94 -10.70
N GLN A 664 -13.63 3.10 -11.69
CA GLN A 664 -14.57 1.99 -11.83
C GLN A 664 -16.06 2.34 -11.85
N PRO A 665 -16.51 3.55 -12.19
CA PRO A 665 -17.93 3.76 -12.39
C PRO A 665 -18.43 2.90 -13.54
N PHE A 666 -19.62 2.37 -13.35
CA PHE A 666 -20.36 1.74 -14.43
C PHE A 666 -21.10 2.84 -15.22
N ILE A 667 -20.77 3.02 -16.48
CA ILE A 667 -21.31 4.12 -17.27
C ILE A 667 -22.25 3.58 -18.33
N ILE A 668 -23.51 3.98 -18.23
CA ILE A 668 -24.59 3.71 -19.20
C ILE A 668 -25.21 4.99 -19.79
N HIS A 669 -24.76 6.18 -19.33
CA HIS A 669 -25.27 7.46 -19.76
C HIS A 669 -24.20 8.26 -20.52
N VAL A 670 -24.53 8.64 -21.75
CA VAL A 670 -23.62 9.39 -22.66
C VAL A 670 -23.27 10.75 -22.10
N GLU A 671 -24.16 11.39 -21.31
CA GLU A 671 -23.92 12.70 -20.69
C GLU A 671 -22.70 12.68 -19.77
N ILE A 672 -22.45 11.57 -19.06
CA ILE A 672 -21.25 11.41 -18.25
C ILE A 672 -20.00 11.48 -19.13
N LEU A 673 -19.97 10.77 -20.25
CA LEU A 673 -18.82 10.79 -21.17
C LEU A 673 -18.56 12.18 -21.72
N LYS A 674 -19.61 12.90 -22.17
CA LYS A 674 -19.49 14.29 -22.65
C LYS A 674 -18.96 15.22 -21.55
N GLY A 675 -19.36 15.01 -20.31
CA GLY A 675 -18.91 15.80 -19.16
C GLY A 675 -17.45 15.57 -18.77
N LEU A 676 -16.86 14.39 -19.07
CA LEU A 676 -15.47 14.07 -18.71
C LEU A 676 -14.47 15.09 -19.25
N GLY A 677 -14.69 15.61 -20.47
CA GLY A 677 -13.77 16.56 -21.09
C GLY A 677 -13.59 17.90 -20.33
N ASN A 678 -14.45 18.19 -19.35
CA ASN A 678 -14.35 19.36 -18.48
C ASN A 678 -13.46 19.12 -17.25
N LEU A 679 -13.08 17.86 -16.96
CA LEU A 679 -12.29 17.49 -15.79
C LEU A 679 -10.79 17.71 -16.04
N LYS A 680 -10.34 18.96 -16.16
CA LYS A 680 -8.97 19.33 -16.55
C LYS A 680 -7.88 18.83 -15.60
N ASN A 681 -8.23 18.56 -14.34
CA ASN A 681 -7.30 18.08 -13.34
C ASN A 681 -7.22 16.54 -13.24
N LEU A 682 -7.98 15.82 -14.09
CA LEU A 682 -8.06 14.37 -14.03
C LEU A 682 -6.72 13.72 -14.42
N ARG A 683 -6.17 12.91 -13.51
CA ARG A 683 -4.88 12.22 -13.65
C ARG A 683 -5.07 10.71 -13.88
N GLU A 684 -6.09 10.13 -13.24
CA GLU A 684 -6.36 8.71 -13.32
C GLU A 684 -7.83 8.46 -13.65
N LEU A 685 -8.05 7.72 -14.71
CA LEU A 685 -9.37 7.37 -15.20
C LEU A 685 -9.47 5.88 -15.43
N LYS A 686 -10.41 5.21 -14.72
CA LYS A 686 -10.78 3.82 -14.95
C LYS A 686 -12.27 3.74 -15.19
N LEU A 687 -12.67 3.32 -16.38
CA LEU A 687 -14.06 3.27 -16.82
C LEU A 687 -14.49 1.84 -17.11
N ASN A 688 -15.71 1.49 -16.70
CA ASN A 688 -16.42 0.31 -17.20
C ASN A 688 -17.55 0.81 -18.10
N LEU A 689 -17.39 0.61 -19.39
CA LEU A 689 -18.33 1.10 -20.41
C LEU A 689 -19.28 -0.03 -20.81
N PHE A 690 -20.55 0.25 -20.70
CA PHE A 690 -21.59 -0.70 -21.08
C PHE A 690 -22.69 0.05 -21.83
N GLY A 691 -22.82 -0.13 -23.13
CA GLY A 691 -23.84 0.57 -23.90
C GLY A 691 -23.63 0.56 -25.41
N PHE A 692 -24.36 1.35 -26.08
CA PHE A 692 -24.69 1.39 -27.49
C PHE A 692 -23.69 2.25 -28.29
N SER A 693 -23.82 2.27 -29.63
CA SER A 693 -22.97 2.98 -30.60
C SER A 693 -22.66 4.45 -30.27
N ASP A 694 -23.58 5.14 -29.59
CA ASP A 694 -23.43 6.59 -29.29
C ASP A 694 -22.34 6.92 -28.27
N PHE A 695 -21.76 5.91 -27.59
CA PHE A 695 -20.65 6.11 -26.65
C PHE A 695 -19.32 6.42 -27.35
N GLU A 696 -19.10 5.89 -28.52
CA GLU A 696 -17.87 6.12 -29.30
C GLU A 696 -17.72 7.59 -29.65
N ASP A 697 -18.81 8.22 -30.12
CA ASP A 697 -18.84 9.62 -30.50
C ASP A 697 -18.67 10.60 -29.33
N ALA A 698 -19.01 10.17 -28.12
CA ALA A 698 -18.89 11.00 -26.90
C ALA A 698 -17.56 10.83 -26.16
N LEU A 699 -16.99 9.62 -26.16
CA LEU A 699 -15.79 9.28 -25.39
C LEU A 699 -14.55 9.96 -25.96
N LEU A 700 -14.28 9.81 -27.26
CA LEU A 700 -13.06 10.28 -27.90
C LEU A 700 -12.89 11.82 -27.81
N PRO A 701 -13.91 12.66 -28.12
CA PRO A 701 -13.78 14.10 -27.96
C PRO A 701 -13.53 14.54 -26.52
N SER A 702 -14.03 13.78 -25.55
CA SER A 702 -13.81 14.06 -24.13
C SER A 702 -12.40 13.70 -23.71
N LEU A 703 -11.87 12.55 -24.11
CA LEU A 703 -10.49 12.13 -23.84
C LEU A 703 -9.48 13.08 -24.44
N CYS A 704 -9.73 13.63 -25.64
CA CYS A 704 -8.85 14.63 -26.29
C CYS A 704 -8.70 15.93 -25.48
N ARG A 705 -9.58 16.19 -24.52
CA ARG A 705 -9.54 17.41 -23.67
C ARG A 705 -8.84 17.19 -22.33
N LEU A 706 -8.40 15.96 -22.01
CA LEU A 706 -7.83 15.59 -20.72
C LEU A 706 -6.31 15.64 -20.74
N ASP A 707 -5.73 16.84 -20.82
CA ASP A 707 -4.27 17.03 -20.95
C ASP A 707 -3.48 16.52 -19.73
N SER A 708 -4.08 16.50 -18.53
CA SER A 708 -3.43 16.09 -17.28
C SER A 708 -3.44 14.57 -17.05
N LEU A 709 -4.02 13.78 -17.96
CA LEU A 709 -4.24 12.36 -17.78
C LEU A 709 -2.90 11.58 -17.79
N ARG A 710 -2.67 10.79 -16.74
CA ARG A 710 -1.46 9.96 -16.55
C ARG A 710 -1.75 8.47 -16.67
N SER A 711 -2.98 8.06 -16.35
CA SER A 711 -3.38 6.65 -16.39
C SER A 711 -4.80 6.54 -16.94
N LEU A 712 -4.97 5.74 -17.99
CA LEU A 712 -6.26 5.38 -18.55
C LEU A 712 -6.43 3.88 -18.51
N THR A 713 -7.53 3.42 -17.94
CA THR A 713 -8.01 2.05 -18.05
C THR A 713 -9.45 2.07 -18.52
N THR A 714 -9.73 1.46 -19.65
CA THR A 714 -11.09 1.28 -20.16
C THR A 714 -11.40 -0.20 -20.27
N ASP A 715 -12.60 -0.57 -19.81
CA ASP A 715 -13.16 -1.90 -19.96
C ASP A 715 -14.51 -1.76 -20.68
N GLY A 716 -14.54 -2.09 -21.95
CA GLY A 716 -15.69 -1.79 -22.83
C GLY A 716 -16.37 -3.03 -23.37
N TYR A 717 -17.31 -3.61 -22.64
CA TYR A 717 -17.99 -4.86 -23.05
C TYR A 717 -18.82 -4.78 -24.34
N THR A 718 -19.14 -3.58 -24.82
CA THR A 718 -19.99 -3.37 -26.00
C THR A 718 -19.43 -2.36 -27.00
N LEU A 719 -18.19 -1.88 -26.77
CA LEU A 719 -17.53 -0.99 -27.72
C LEU A 719 -17.11 -1.78 -28.98
N GLY A 720 -17.27 -1.15 -30.14
CA GLY A 720 -16.82 -1.69 -31.41
C GLY A 720 -15.30 -1.76 -31.53
N TYR A 721 -14.84 -2.30 -32.66
CA TYR A 721 -13.44 -2.24 -33.03
C TYR A 721 -13.01 -0.78 -33.26
N ASP A 722 -11.79 -0.45 -32.93
CA ASP A 722 -11.17 0.82 -33.27
C ASP A 722 -11.81 2.08 -32.65
N CYS A 723 -12.59 1.97 -31.57
CA CYS A 723 -13.25 3.12 -30.95
C CYS A 723 -12.29 4.22 -30.49
N LEU A 724 -11.02 3.90 -30.22
CA LEU A 724 -9.97 4.84 -29.88
C LEU A 724 -8.89 4.98 -30.98
N ALA A 725 -9.11 4.46 -32.20
CA ALA A 725 -8.12 4.50 -33.26
C ALA A 725 -7.76 5.92 -33.70
N CYS A 726 -8.69 6.87 -33.61
CA CYS A 726 -8.52 8.28 -34.01
C CYS A 726 -8.26 9.21 -32.83
N TRP A 727 -7.62 8.77 -31.75
CA TRP A 727 -7.31 9.59 -30.58
C TRP A 727 -6.18 10.59 -30.86
N ILE A 728 -6.53 11.77 -31.35
CA ILE A 728 -5.57 12.83 -31.73
C ILE A 728 -6.08 14.17 -31.21
N PRO A 729 -5.27 14.90 -30.38
CA PRO A 729 -3.99 14.47 -29.82
C PRO A 729 -4.17 13.58 -28.57
N PRO A 730 -3.31 12.58 -28.39
CA PRO A 730 -3.29 11.82 -27.14
C PRO A 730 -2.60 12.62 -26.02
N PRO A 731 -2.93 12.38 -24.73
CA PRO A 731 -2.33 13.12 -23.61
C PRO A 731 -0.85 12.76 -23.45
N ARG A 732 0.04 13.75 -23.60
CA ARG A 732 1.51 13.59 -23.55
C ARG A 732 2.04 13.06 -22.22
N HIS A 733 1.29 13.19 -21.14
CA HIS A 733 1.66 12.78 -19.80
C HIS A 733 1.20 11.35 -19.45
N LEU A 734 0.68 10.60 -20.42
CA LEU A 734 0.18 9.26 -20.19
C LEU A 734 1.34 8.30 -19.89
N HIS A 735 1.29 7.64 -18.71
CA HIS A 735 2.27 6.66 -18.27
C HIS A 735 1.72 5.23 -18.34
N ARG A 736 0.40 5.09 -18.24
CA ARG A 736 -0.30 3.82 -18.30
C ARG A 736 -1.51 3.90 -19.21
N LEU A 737 -1.57 2.97 -20.15
CA LEU A 737 -2.72 2.78 -21.03
C LEU A 737 -3.13 1.31 -20.98
N CYS A 738 -4.37 1.05 -20.59
CA CYS A 738 -4.96 -0.27 -20.54
C CYS A 738 -6.34 -0.21 -21.21
N VAL A 739 -6.47 -0.83 -22.37
CA VAL A 739 -7.71 -0.91 -23.16
C VAL A 739 -8.15 -2.35 -23.24
N LEU A 740 -9.21 -2.68 -22.52
CA LEU A 740 -9.78 -4.01 -22.43
C LEU A 740 -11.11 -4.09 -23.18
N ASN A 741 -11.39 -5.21 -23.79
CA ASN A 741 -12.66 -5.51 -24.50
C ASN A 741 -13.04 -4.50 -25.59
N CYS A 742 -12.07 -3.75 -26.11
CA CYS A 742 -12.18 -2.84 -27.25
C CYS A 742 -10.96 -3.07 -28.14
N PRO A 743 -10.96 -4.09 -29.00
CA PRO A 743 -9.80 -4.44 -29.80
C PRO A 743 -9.58 -3.43 -30.92
N PHE A 744 -8.33 -3.13 -31.18
CA PHE A 744 -7.91 -2.38 -32.35
C PHE A 744 -7.67 -3.33 -33.55
N SER A 745 -8.02 -2.89 -34.74
CA SER A 745 -7.72 -3.66 -35.95
C SER A 745 -6.22 -3.89 -36.11
N VAL A 746 -5.45 -2.81 -35.91
CA VAL A 746 -3.97 -2.77 -35.89
C VAL A 746 -3.51 -1.78 -34.82
N VAL A 747 -2.21 -1.73 -34.56
CA VAL A 747 -1.62 -0.73 -33.64
C VAL A 747 -1.88 0.67 -34.18
N PRO A 748 -2.53 1.57 -33.42
CA PRO A 748 -2.83 2.93 -33.89
C PRO A 748 -1.57 3.81 -34.01
N ASP A 749 -1.48 4.61 -35.05
CA ASP A 749 -0.33 5.49 -35.32
C ASP A 749 -0.07 6.54 -34.23
N TRP A 750 -1.12 7.02 -33.56
CA TRP A 750 -0.97 8.02 -32.50
C TRP A 750 -0.19 7.53 -31.28
N ILE A 751 -0.04 6.21 -31.11
CA ILE A 751 0.64 5.61 -29.94
C ILE A 751 2.12 6.04 -29.86
N VAL A 752 2.77 6.32 -30.99
CA VAL A 752 4.15 6.81 -31.06
C VAL A 752 4.32 8.13 -30.31
N GLN A 753 3.26 8.95 -30.20
CA GLN A 753 3.31 10.24 -29.51
C GLN A 753 3.37 10.11 -27.99
N LEU A 754 3.20 8.88 -27.43
CA LEU A 754 3.20 8.63 -25.99
C LEU A 754 4.60 8.32 -25.46
N GLU A 755 5.52 9.28 -25.57
CA GLU A 755 6.93 9.11 -25.20
C GLU A 755 7.15 8.69 -23.73
N ASN A 756 6.21 9.04 -22.83
CA ASN A 756 6.26 8.74 -21.41
C ASN A 756 5.58 7.43 -21.00
N LEU A 757 5.06 6.65 -21.96
CA LEU A 757 4.29 5.44 -21.69
C LEU A 757 5.18 4.33 -21.13
N LYS A 758 4.89 3.91 -19.89
CA LYS A 758 5.61 2.84 -19.18
C LYS A 758 4.89 1.51 -19.21
N SER A 759 3.56 1.54 -19.25
CA SER A 759 2.71 0.33 -19.25
C SER A 759 1.66 0.44 -20.33
N LEU A 760 1.63 -0.56 -21.20
CA LEU A 760 0.65 -0.69 -22.28
C LEU A 760 -0.03 -2.06 -22.19
N GLU A 761 -1.35 -2.07 -22.14
CA GLU A 761 -2.17 -3.27 -22.30
C GLU A 761 -3.23 -2.99 -23.35
N MET A 762 -3.22 -3.80 -24.43
CA MET A 762 -4.16 -3.65 -25.52
C MET A 762 -4.49 -4.98 -26.20
N GLN A 763 -5.65 -4.99 -26.85
CA GLN A 763 -6.13 -6.08 -27.67
C GLN A 763 -6.07 -5.68 -29.14
N LEU A 764 -5.58 -6.59 -29.99
CA LEU A 764 -5.42 -6.38 -31.40
C LEU A 764 -6.14 -7.48 -32.19
N VAL A 765 -6.68 -7.15 -33.35
CA VAL A 765 -7.16 -8.16 -34.30
C VAL A 765 -5.98 -8.77 -35.02
N SER A 766 -5.04 -7.94 -35.51
CA SER A 766 -3.81 -8.37 -36.18
C SER A 766 -2.61 -7.54 -35.71
N LEU A 767 -1.43 -8.14 -35.74
CA LEU A 767 -0.18 -7.48 -35.39
C LEU A 767 0.80 -7.58 -36.58
N PRO A 768 0.68 -6.71 -37.59
CA PRO A 768 1.62 -6.69 -38.69
C PRO A 768 3.00 -6.17 -38.22
N ARG A 769 4.03 -6.45 -39.03
CA ARG A 769 5.42 -6.05 -38.73
C ARG A 769 5.57 -4.56 -38.41
N VAL A 770 4.89 -3.70 -39.16
CA VAL A 770 4.87 -2.24 -38.88
C VAL A 770 4.36 -1.93 -37.48
N GLY A 771 3.35 -2.66 -37.00
CA GLY A 771 2.82 -2.49 -35.64
C GLY A 771 3.86 -2.85 -34.55
N VAL A 772 4.70 -3.87 -34.78
CA VAL A 772 5.81 -4.21 -33.87
C VAL A 772 6.85 -3.07 -33.85
N GLU A 773 7.18 -2.52 -35.01
CA GLU A 773 8.12 -1.39 -35.13
C GLU A 773 7.60 -0.12 -34.44
N VAL A 774 6.30 0.17 -34.56
CA VAL A 774 5.61 1.27 -33.86
C VAL A 774 5.69 1.08 -32.33
N LEU A 775 5.37 -0.11 -31.83
CA LEU A 775 5.46 -0.39 -30.39
C LEU A 775 6.91 -0.35 -29.88
N ALA A 776 7.87 -0.80 -30.67
CA ALA A 776 9.29 -0.77 -30.33
C ALA A 776 9.87 0.64 -30.24
N SER A 777 9.24 1.64 -30.89
CA SER A 777 9.63 3.05 -30.80
C SER A 777 9.34 3.67 -29.44
N LEU A 778 8.48 3.04 -28.60
CA LEU A 778 8.17 3.49 -27.24
C LEU A 778 9.31 3.15 -26.29
N THR A 779 10.35 3.97 -26.28
CA THR A 779 11.58 3.72 -25.50
C THR A 779 11.38 3.71 -23.99
N SER A 780 10.33 4.34 -23.46
CA SER A 780 9.98 4.37 -22.04
C SER A 780 9.23 3.12 -21.55
N LEU A 781 8.83 2.23 -22.46
CA LEU A 781 7.97 1.08 -22.15
C LEU A 781 8.70 0.05 -21.29
N VAL A 782 8.09 -0.29 -20.15
CA VAL A 782 8.61 -1.25 -19.15
C VAL A 782 7.76 -2.51 -19.11
N HIS A 783 6.45 -2.36 -19.29
CA HIS A 783 5.46 -3.44 -19.22
C HIS A 783 4.56 -3.41 -20.46
N LEU A 784 4.46 -4.55 -21.14
CA LEU A 784 3.66 -4.70 -22.35
C LEU A 784 2.79 -5.95 -22.27
N ILE A 785 1.49 -5.78 -22.43
CA ILE A 785 0.52 -6.87 -22.58
C ILE A 785 -0.15 -6.70 -23.94
N LEU A 786 0.13 -7.63 -24.82
CA LEU A 786 -0.51 -7.70 -26.15
C LEU A 786 -1.34 -8.97 -26.24
N ARG A 787 -2.64 -8.81 -26.51
CA ARG A 787 -3.54 -9.91 -26.83
C ARG A 787 -4.01 -9.79 -28.26
N VAL A 788 -3.57 -10.71 -29.11
CA VAL A 788 -3.87 -10.72 -30.55
C VAL A 788 -4.89 -11.80 -30.86
N LYS A 789 -6.02 -11.41 -31.46
CA LYS A 789 -7.16 -12.31 -31.67
C LYS A 789 -6.92 -13.33 -32.82
N GLY A 790 -6.13 -12.92 -33.82
CA GLY A 790 -5.83 -13.77 -35.01
C GLY A 790 -7.07 -14.17 -35.83
N ASN A 791 -6.99 -14.11 -37.15
CA ASN A 791 -8.00 -14.72 -38.01
C ASN A 791 -7.49 -16.08 -38.50
N VAL A 792 -8.01 -17.18 -37.98
CA VAL A 792 -7.65 -18.55 -38.35
C VAL A 792 -7.95 -18.84 -39.83
N ARG A 793 -8.69 -17.97 -40.52
CA ARG A 793 -9.16 -18.23 -41.89
C ARG A 793 -8.31 -17.64 -43.02
N ASP A 794 -7.39 -16.74 -42.73
CA ASP A 794 -6.52 -16.12 -43.75
C ASP A 794 -5.10 -16.70 -43.74
N HIS A 795 -4.98 -17.98 -44.03
CA HIS A 795 -3.69 -18.68 -44.17
C HIS A 795 -2.85 -18.29 -45.41
N ALA A 796 -3.17 -17.18 -46.04
CA ALA A 796 -2.51 -16.74 -47.27
C ALA A 796 -1.47 -15.62 -47.15
N THR A 797 -1.20 -15.13 -45.90
CA THR A 797 -0.23 -14.04 -45.74
C THR A 797 0.98 -14.46 -44.91
N GLU A 798 2.18 -14.15 -45.39
CA GLU A 798 3.51 -14.43 -44.77
C GLU A 798 3.74 -13.78 -43.40
N ASP A 799 2.75 -13.16 -42.78
CA ASP A 799 2.85 -12.33 -41.55
C ASP A 799 2.52 -13.07 -40.24
N VAL A 800 2.63 -14.41 -40.22
CA VAL A 800 2.26 -15.22 -39.01
C VAL A 800 3.34 -15.14 -37.91
N VAL A 801 4.57 -14.77 -38.21
CA VAL A 801 5.69 -14.79 -37.28
C VAL A 801 6.03 -13.39 -36.80
N VAL A 802 5.87 -13.12 -35.49
CA VAL A 802 6.29 -11.86 -34.88
C VAL A 802 7.79 -11.87 -34.60
N VAL A 803 8.56 -11.18 -35.42
CA VAL A 803 10.02 -11.06 -35.27
C VAL A 803 10.40 -9.80 -34.49
N VAL A 804 11.04 -9.99 -33.32
CA VAL A 804 11.58 -8.91 -32.52
C VAL A 804 13.08 -8.76 -32.82
N ARG A 805 13.45 -7.69 -33.47
CA ARG A 805 14.81 -7.42 -33.95
C ARG A 805 15.70 -6.84 -32.84
N GLY A 806 17.03 -6.88 -33.10
CA GLY A 806 18.00 -6.29 -32.22
C GLY A 806 17.72 -4.81 -31.92
N ALA A 807 17.98 -4.37 -30.69
CA ALA A 807 17.72 -3.04 -30.12
C ALA A 807 16.23 -2.63 -29.95
N MET A 808 15.26 -3.47 -30.37
CA MET A 808 13.85 -3.21 -30.08
C MET A 808 13.54 -3.37 -28.60
N PHE A 809 12.64 -2.53 -28.07
CA PHE A 809 12.18 -2.52 -26.68
C PHE A 809 13.31 -2.42 -25.64
N PRO A 810 14.11 -1.36 -25.64
CA PRO A 810 15.35 -1.30 -24.86
C PRO A 810 15.13 -1.33 -23.33
N ASN A 811 13.95 -0.91 -22.83
CA ASN A 811 13.64 -0.81 -21.42
C ASN A 811 12.56 -1.79 -20.95
N LEU A 812 12.06 -2.66 -21.82
CA LEU A 812 10.99 -3.61 -21.50
C LEU A 812 11.50 -4.66 -20.51
N LYS A 813 10.80 -4.81 -19.39
CA LYS A 813 11.09 -5.79 -18.34
C LYS A 813 10.09 -6.94 -18.32
N ASN A 814 8.83 -6.65 -18.64
CA ASN A 814 7.74 -7.62 -18.57
C ASN A 814 6.99 -7.61 -19.90
N LEU A 815 6.91 -8.79 -20.51
CA LEU A 815 6.11 -9.03 -21.72
C LEU A 815 5.08 -10.13 -21.46
N VAL A 816 3.81 -9.84 -21.73
CA VAL A 816 2.75 -10.83 -21.86
C VAL A 816 2.27 -10.80 -23.29
N PHE A 817 2.43 -11.91 -23.97
CA PHE A 817 2.00 -12.06 -25.34
C PHE A 817 0.99 -13.19 -25.46
N ALA A 818 -0.23 -12.86 -25.81
CA ALA A 818 -1.31 -13.82 -26.00
C ALA A 818 -1.69 -13.87 -27.48
N TYR A 819 -1.51 -15.05 -28.08
CA TYR A 819 -1.83 -15.31 -29.48
C TYR A 819 -2.25 -16.78 -29.66
N GLU A 820 -3.16 -17.07 -30.57
CA GLU A 820 -3.66 -18.44 -30.75
C GLU A 820 -2.52 -19.43 -31.09
N VAL A 821 -1.55 -18.99 -31.89
CA VAL A 821 -0.35 -19.78 -32.23
C VAL A 821 0.89 -19.03 -31.75
N PRO A 822 1.76 -19.64 -30.91
CA PRO A 822 2.95 -18.98 -30.44
C PRO A 822 4.03 -18.87 -31.52
N CYS A 823 4.01 -17.81 -32.29
CA CYS A 823 4.98 -17.56 -33.36
C CYS A 823 5.78 -16.28 -32.98
N LEU A 824 6.79 -16.45 -32.10
CA LEU A 824 7.69 -15.39 -31.67
C LEU A 824 9.14 -15.76 -31.98
N THR A 825 9.85 -14.86 -32.64
CA THR A 825 11.28 -14.99 -32.89
C THR A 825 12.03 -13.77 -32.33
N PHE A 826 13.09 -14.02 -31.56
CA PHE A 826 13.93 -12.99 -31.00
C PHE A 826 15.30 -12.98 -31.69
N GLU A 827 15.68 -11.87 -32.30
CA GLU A 827 17.02 -11.67 -32.84
C GLU A 827 18.03 -11.30 -31.75
N ALA A 828 19.30 -11.44 -32.05
CA ALA A 828 20.37 -11.05 -31.14
C ALA A 828 20.26 -9.56 -30.71
N GLY A 829 20.27 -9.30 -29.41
CA GLY A 829 20.13 -7.94 -28.84
C GLY A 829 18.69 -7.46 -28.70
N ALA A 830 17.67 -8.26 -29.03
CA ALA A 830 16.29 -7.92 -28.76
C ALA A 830 16.00 -7.88 -27.25
N MET A 831 15.19 -6.92 -26.81
CA MET A 831 14.69 -6.79 -25.44
C MET A 831 15.77 -7.00 -24.36
N PRO A 832 16.84 -6.22 -24.32
CA PRO A 832 18.03 -6.49 -23.50
C PRO A 832 17.77 -6.50 -21.99
N ARG A 833 16.63 -5.94 -21.54
CA ARG A 833 16.24 -5.86 -20.12
C ARG A 833 15.05 -6.73 -19.76
N LEU A 834 14.58 -7.61 -20.64
CA LEU A 834 13.43 -8.44 -20.39
C LEU A 834 13.72 -9.47 -19.29
N GLN A 835 12.95 -9.42 -18.21
CA GLN A 835 13.09 -10.28 -17.03
C GLN A 835 12.00 -11.34 -16.97
N ASN A 836 10.78 -10.98 -17.36
CA ASN A 836 9.61 -11.85 -17.28
C ASN A 836 8.92 -11.93 -18.64
N LEU A 837 8.83 -13.13 -19.16
CA LEU A 837 8.11 -13.44 -20.38
C LEU A 837 6.91 -14.34 -20.04
N THR A 838 5.71 -13.92 -20.43
CA THR A 838 4.51 -14.76 -20.33
C THR A 838 3.93 -14.95 -21.73
N ILE A 839 3.71 -16.20 -22.11
CA ILE A 839 3.11 -16.57 -23.39
C ILE A 839 1.78 -17.26 -23.10
N GLU A 840 0.72 -16.81 -23.75
CA GLU A 840 -0.61 -17.41 -23.68
C GLU A 840 -1.00 -17.93 -25.07
N CYS A 841 -1.29 -19.23 -25.20
CA CYS A 841 -1.60 -19.85 -26.50
C CYS A 841 -2.67 -20.95 -26.41
N CYS A 842 -3.24 -21.32 -27.56
CA CYS A 842 -4.26 -22.34 -27.67
C CYS A 842 -3.69 -23.61 -28.28
N ALA A 843 -3.80 -24.75 -27.59
CA ALA A 843 -3.33 -26.04 -28.10
C ALA A 843 -4.07 -26.51 -29.37
N GLN A 844 -5.35 -26.16 -29.49
CA GLN A 844 -6.18 -26.55 -30.65
C GLN A 844 -5.73 -25.86 -31.95
N ALA A 845 -5.24 -24.62 -31.86
CA ALA A 845 -4.77 -23.88 -33.03
C ALA A 845 -3.38 -24.35 -33.50
N VAL A 846 -2.53 -24.85 -32.62
CA VAL A 846 -1.16 -25.30 -32.91
C VAL A 846 -1.12 -26.58 -33.77
N GLY A 847 -2.16 -27.41 -33.72
CA GLY A 847 -2.25 -28.62 -34.57
C GLY A 847 -2.29 -28.35 -36.09
N GLN A 848 -2.44 -27.08 -36.50
CA GLN A 848 -2.51 -26.66 -37.91
C GLN A 848 -1.28 -25.86 -38.37
N ALA A 849 -0.37 -25.46 -37.46
CA ALA A 849 0.82 -24.70 -37.78
C ALA A 849 1.98 -25.09 -36.84
N ASP A 850 3.21 -25.08 -37.34
CA ASP A 850 4.40 -25.28 -36.52
C ASP A 850 4.56 -24.12 -35.53
N ALA A 851 4.47 -24.43 -34.26
CA ALA A 851 4.71 -23.44 -33.20
C ALA A 851 6.19 -23.03 -33.21
N VAL A 852 6.46 -21.81 -33.58
CA VAL A 852 7.82 -21.27 -33.60
C VAL A 852 8.03 -20.36 -32.40
N LEU A 853 8.80 -20.83 -31.43
CA LEU A 853 9.36 -19.98 -30.34
C LEU A 853 10.88 -20.10 -30.46
N ASP A 854 11.51 -19.14 -31.10
CA ASP A 854 12.93 -19.20 -31.43
C ASP A 854 13.70 -17.98 -30.94
N GLY A 855 15.01 -18.14 -30.71
CA GLY A 855 15.87 -17.04 -30.27
C GLY A 855 15.72 -16.62 -28.79
N ILE A 856 15.05 -17.41 -27.94
CA ILE A 856 14.95 -17.12 -26.49
C ILE A 856 16.34 -17.01 -25.87
N GLU A 857 17.32 -17.74 -26.37
CA GLU A 857 18.73 -17.68 -25.94
C GLU A 857 19.35 -16.29 -26.06
N HIS A 858 18.77 -15.40 -26.85
CA HIS A 858 19.25 -14.02 -27.01
C HIS A 858 18.74 -13.07 -25.94
N LEU A 859 17.79 -13.49 -25.09
CA LEU A 859 17.19 -12.68 -24.02
C LEU A 859 18.03 -12.71 -22.72
N GLY A 860 19.25 -12.17 -22.75
CA GLY A 860 20.27 -12.33 -21.69
C GLY A 860 19.84 -11.95 -20.27
N SER A 861 18.78 -11.16 -20.08
CA SER A 861 18.25 -10.76 -18.77
C SER A 861 17.07 -11.58 -18.27
N LEU A 862 16.63 -12.61 -19.02
CA LEU A 862 15.42 -13.37 -18.73
C LEU A 862 15.59 -14.21 -17.45
N ARG A 863 14.64 -14.05 -16.51
CA ARG A 863 14.64 -14.73 -15.20
C ARG A 863 13.50 -15.71 -15.06
N ALA A 864 12.35 -15.38 -15.63
CA ALA A 864 11.16 -16.21 -15.55
C ALA A 864 10.45 -16.26 -16.90
N CYS A 865 10.08 -17.48 -17.30
CA CYS A 865 9.24 -17.72 -18.45
C CYS A 865 8.00 -18.51 -18.01
N LYS A 866 6.81 -17.92 -18.23
CA LYS A 866 5.53 -18.57 -17.97
C LYS A 866 4.83 -18.87 -19.28
N VAL A 867 4.27 -20.05 -19.41
CA VAL A 867 3.48 -20.43 -20.59
C VAL A 867 2.13 -20.97 -20.15
N HIS A 868 1.08 -20.31 -20.61
CA HIS A 868 -0.31 -20.69 -20.37
C HIS A 868 -0.86 -21.34 -21.64
N ILE A 869 -1.16 -22.63 -21.57
CA ILE A 869 -1.71 -23.40 -22.68
C ILE A 869 -3.19 -23.63 -22.40
N TYR A 870 -4.04 -23.06 -23.24
CA TYR A 870 -5.49 -23.30 -23.21
C TYR A 870 -5.85 -24.47 -24.10
N LYS A 871 -6.58 -25.46 -23.57
CA LYS A 871 -7.03 -26.63 -24.35
C LYS A 871 -8.12 -26.26 -25.36
N TRP A 872 -8.93 -25.26 -25.04
CA TRP A 872 -10.08 -24.80 -25.80
C TRP A 872 -9.86 -23.43 -26.40
N ALA A 873 -10.12 -23.27 -27.70
CA ALA A 873 -10.06 -21.95 -28.33
C ALA A 873 -11.05 -20.94 -27.67
N ASN A 874 -12.20 -21.45 -27.22
CA ASN A 874 -13.19 -20.61 -26.51
C ASN A 874 -12.66 -20.14 -25.16
N LEU A 875 -12.01 -20.98 -24.35
CA LEU A 875 -11.37 -20.57 -23.09
C LEU A 875 -10.26 -19.54 -23.31
N PHE A 876 -9.48 -19.73 -24.38
CA PHE A 876 -8.48 -18.74 -24.78
C PHE A 876 -9.14 -17.41 -25.16
N ARG A 877 -10.21 -17.43 -25.95
CA ARG A 877 -10.97 -16.24 -26.33
C ARG A 877 -11.71 -15.62 -25.15
N GLU A 878 -12.20 -16.41 -24.19
CA GLU A 878 -12.79 -15.94 -22.94
C GLU A 878 -11.77 -15.27 -22.01
N SER A 879 -10.48 -15.64 -22.10
CA SER A 879 -9.42 -14.92 -21.36
C SER A 879 -9.24 -13.47 -21.83
N PHE A 880 -9.71 -13.14 -23.03
CA PHE A 880 -9.77 -11.77 -23.57
C PHE A 880 -10.97 -10.97 -23.04
N GLY A 881 -11.92 -11.59 -22.34
CA GLY A 881 -13.09 -10.94 -21.74
C GLY A 881 -14.34 -11.84 -21.82
N ARG A 882 -14.93 -12.15 -20.69
CA ARG A 882 -16.01 -13.15 -20.51
C ARG A 882 -17.35 -12.88 -21.20
N PHE A 883 -17.52 -11.88 -22.07
CA PHE A 883 -18.83 -11.49 -22.59
C PHE A 883 -18.97 -11.31 -24.10
N ALA A 884 -18.02 -11.75 -24.91
CA ALA A 884 -18.20 -11.76 -26.37
C ALA A 884 -19.26 -12.77 -26.87
N ALA A 885 -19.75 -13.65 -26.02
CA ALA A 885 -20.65 -14.76 -26.38
C ALA A 885 -22.15 -14.41 -26.32
N VAL A 886 -22.58 -13.28 -25.75
CA VAL A 886 -24.01 -12.98 -25.55
C VAL A 886 -24.63 -12.22 -26.73
N ALA A 887 -23.82 -11.64 -27.63
CA ALA A 887 -24.35 -10.78 -28.72
C ALA A 887 -24.62 -11.52 -30.07
N GLN A 888 -24.25 -12.78 -30.18
CA GLN A 888 -24.63 -13.58 -31.33
C GLN A 888 -25.35 -14.82 -30.83
N GLY A 889 -26.68 -14.86 -30.98
CA GLY A 889 -27.52 -16.05 -30.78
C GLY A 889 -27.13 -17.20 -31.70
N GLY A 890 -25.97 -17.78 -31.46
CA GLY A 890 -25.44 -18.94 -32.12
C GLY A 890 -25.35 -20.08 -31.12
N GLU A 891 -25.99 -21.16 -31.44
CA GLU A 891 -25.92 -22.44 -30.75
C GLU A 891 -24.48 -22.73 -30.28
N HIS A 892 -24.34 -23.12 -29.01
CA HIS A 892 -23.10 -23.67 -28.47
C HIS A 892 -22.72 -24.92 -29.27
N VAL A 893 -21.96 -24.72 -30.32
CA VAL A 893 -21.25 -25.84 -30.98
C VAL A 893 -20.15 -26.24 -30.00
N PHE A 894 -20.33 -27.35 -29.31
CA PHE A 894 -19.28 -28.01 -28.54
C PHE A 894 -18.16 -28.36 -29.54
N GLN A 895 -17.10 -27.51 -29.52
CA GLN A 895 -15.88 -27.84 -30.25
C GLN A 895 -15.17 -28.95 -29.45
N GLU A 896 -14.61 -29.92 -30.13
CA GLU A 896 -13.87 -31.01 -29.49
C GLU A 896 -12.67 -30.47 -28.72
N GLU A 897 -12.38 -31.06 -27.55
CA GLU A 897 -11.19 -30.77 -26.75
C GLU A 897 -9.92 -31.06 -27.57
N ALA A 898 -8.90 -30.22 -27.50
CA ALA A 898 -7.64 -30.49 -28.16
C ALA A 898 -7.10 -31.85 -27.72
N PRO A 899 -6.69 -32.72 -28.62
CA PRO A 899 -6.14 -34.02 -28.27
C PRO A 899 -4.99 -33.88 -27.28
N HIS A 900 -4.96 -34.71 -26.26
CA HIS A 900 -3.92 -34.70 -25.21
C HIS A 900 -2.49 -34.73 -25.82
N MET A 901 -2.31 -35.34 -26.96
CA MET A 901 -1.07 -35.35 -27.73
C MET A 901 -0.65 -33.99 -28.24
N GLN A 902 -1.57 -33.10 -28.64
CA GLN A 902 -1.24 -31.74 -29.08
C GLN A 902 -0.75 -30.88 -27.92
N VAL A 903 -1.38 -30.97 -26.75
CA VAL A 903 -0.95 -30.28 -25.54
C VAL A 903 0.45 -30.74 -25.12
N GLN A 904 0.73 -32.04 -25.18
CA GLN A 904 2.05 -32.57 -24.84
C GLN A 904 3.12 -32.17 -25.85
N SER A 905 2.80 -32.21 -27.15
CA SER A 905 3.70 -31.79 -28.23
C SER A 905 4.09 -30.29 -28.06
N LEU A 906 3.11 -29.41 -27.82
CA LEU A 906 3.35 -28.01 -27.60
C LEU A 906 4.19 -27.77 -26.34
N ARG A 907 3.87 -28.47 -25.24
CA ARG A 907 4.65 -28.38 -23.98
C ARG A 907 6.11 -28.82 -24.20
N ALA A 908 6.33 -29.87 -24.95
CA ALA A 908 7.68 -30.37 -25.29
C ALA A 908 8.44 -29.37 -26.18
N ALA A 909 7.80 -28.78 -27.20
CA ALA A 909 8.40 -27.79 -28.07
C ALA A 909 8.82 -26.52 -27.29
N VAL A 910 7.94 -26.00 -26.46
CA VAL A 910 8.22 -24.84 -25.61
C VAL A 910 9.34 -25.15 -24.62
N SER A 911 9.31 -26.31 -23.94
CA SER A 911 10.37 -26.70 -23.01
C SER A 911 11.72 -26.83 -23.73
N LYS A 912 11.73 -27.37 -24.92
CA LYS A 912 12.95 -27.50 -25.74
C LYS A 912 13.52 -26.13 -26.14
N ALA A 913 12.67 -25.19 -26.52
CA ALA A 913 13.10 -23.84 -26.86
C ALA A 913 13.69 -23.12 -25.64
N ILE A 914 13.05 -23.21 -24.46
CA ILE A 914 13.51 -22.53 -23.25
C ILE A 914 14.81 -23.16 -22.70
N ASN A 915 14.97 -24.48 -22.79
CA ASN A 915 16.17 -25.19 -22.35
C ASN A 915 17.44 -24.78 -23.12
N LYS A 916 17.31 -24.12 -24.28
CA LYS A 916 18.46 -23.55 -25.00
C LYS A 916 19.03 -22.30 -24.31
N HIS A 917 18.28 -21.68 -23.38
CA HIS A 917 18.68 -20.42 -22.75
C HIS A 917 19.85 -20.63 -21.76
N PRO A 918 20.99 -19.94 -21.91
CA PRO A 918 22.20 -20.17 -21.10
C PRO A 918 22.00 -19.79 -19.62
N GLY A 919 21.10 -18.86 -19.30
CA GLY A 919 20.80 -18.38 -17.96
C GLY A 919 19.84 -19.26 -17.14
N ASN A 920 19.34 -20.36 -17.70
CA ASN A 920 18.40 -21.29 -17.07
C ASN A 920 17.25 -20.60 -16.30
N PRO A 921 16.38 -19.81 -16.97
CA PRO A 921 15.31 -19.07 -16.32
C PRO A 921 14.30 -20.01 -15.65
N SER A 922 13.63 -19.55 -14.60
CA SER A 922 12.55 -20.34 -13.98
C SER A 922 11.41 -20.54 -14.97
N VAL A 923 11.01 -21.80 -15.20
CA VAL A 923 9.97 -22.13 -16.17
C VAL A 923 8.72 -22.62 -15.46
N THR A 924 7.58 -22.04 -15.81
CA THR A 924 6.26 -22.48 -15.32
C THR A 924 5.33 -22.69 -16.52
N ILE A 925 4.88 -23.92 -16.76
CA ILE A 925 3.92 -24.22 -17.81
C ILE A 925 2.62 -24.67 -17.15
N VAL A 926 1.56 -23.89 -17.34
CA VAL A 926 0.21 -24.16 -16.83
C VAL A 926 -0.70 -24.52 -18.00
N THR A 927 -1.53 -25.54 -17.83
CA THR A 927 -2.52 -25.95 -18.82
C THR A 927 -3.92 -25.73 -18.24
N PHE A 928 -4.77 -25.04 -18.95
CA PHE A 928 -6.14 -24.72 -18.59
C PHE A 928 -7.17 -25.50 -19.41
#